data_97d826bd69a84de4215e84d45338fa48
#
_entry.id   97d826bd69a84de4215e84d45338fa48
#
_cell.length_a   1.000
_cell.length_b   1.000
_cell.length_c   1.000
_cell.angle_alpha   90.00
_cell.angle_beta   90.00
_cell.angle_gamma   90.00
#
_symmetry.space_group_name_H-M   'P 1'
#
loop_
_entity.id
_entity.type
_entity.pdbx_description
1 polymer ?
#
loop_
_entity_poly.entity_id
_entity_poly.type
_entity_poly.pdbx_seq_one_letter_code
_entity_poly.pdbx_strand_id
1 'polypeptide(L)'
;MPMRKQSSKLLAGMLVLCVILGILRAGVLHAGEKASFHLEEATIADVHRAIRARQITATQVVQLYFKRIEAYNGTCVKGDVDPATGLMLSDLTPIENAGQVNAYITLNIRGKRSKTDSADNDPKMPDALEVARAQDAYFARNGRLVGPMHGIPLAIKDVYDTLDLRTTAGAAATYANDKAPVDATIVAKLRAAGAIILGKANTDEYAAASIGRSGFGGQSCNPYNTTRVPGGSSGGSGAAVAANLAMCALGTDTSGSVRSPASANNIVGMLGTQGLVSRTGIIPLSFSRDRGGPLCRTAQDTAIIMEVIAGYDSKDQITAAAYGRPRETYRAHANKKSLTGKRLGVVREFMAEATLADRDSIRVANEAIADLKRLGATIVDPVNFHDTIAELVPYLEPSLFTQEFKSLDLAGVNPIDHAVAISADPKLMPGGPRGINLRLLAGPRRGDEGKYGINRYLRERGDLKFKNIADMFAAPTFAGNQANLRNQFSPDAKTLDTPAHTTHTLRRYTLRQVLLKVMADNKLDALVYPYSTIPAHPILINREPANYNTRTEPRNLKARTTLSDPNFLPGEQVLKSDIDLYRGAGGSWAVNLSPLSGFPAIVVPAGFTKEIYDRVANAKDPNGSILVGPTPAELPVNMEFLGHPFDEVNLFEIASAYEAGTKHRRPPKGFGPLKGEP
;
A
#
# COMPACT_ATOMS: atom_id res chain seq x y z
N MET A 1 -77.21 47.65 24.03
CA MET A 1 -77.14 46.73 22.89
C MET A 1 -75.81 45.98 22.90
N PRO A 2 -75.74 44.74 23.22
CA PRO A 2 -74.47 43.97 23.25
C PRO A 2 -74.52 42.83 22.24
N MET A 3 -73.84 43.01 21.09
CA MET A 3 -73.57 41.93 20.14
C MET A 3 -72.23 42.16 19.42
N ARG A 4 -71.11 42.07 20.13
CA ARG A 4 -69.76 42.03 19.51
C ARG A 4 -68.67 41.43 20.34
N LYS A 5 -68.95 40.39 21.17
CA LYS A 5 -67.92 39.68 21.99
C LYS A 5 -67.88 38.16 21.85
N GLN A 6 -68.67 37.55 20.96
CA GLN A 6 -68.63 36.09 20.79
C GLN A 6 -67.82 35.53 19.55
N SER A 7 -67.53 36.43 18.56
CA SER A 7 -66.79 35.97 17.38
C SER A 7 -65.27 35.91 17.55
N SER A 8 -64.68 36.59 18.53
CA SER A 8 -63.25 36.62 18.74
C SER A 8 -62.69 35.36 19.47
N LYS A 9 -63.53 34.72 20.27
CA LYS A 9 -63.10 33.49 21.00
C LYS A 9 -63.16 32.23 20.14
N LEU A 10 -64.02 32.15 19.14
CA LEU A 10 -64.05 31.03 18.20
C LEU A 10 -62.88 31.11 17.19
N LEU A 11 -62.49 32.29 16.75
CA LEU A 11 -61.35 32.45 15.85
C LEU A 11 -60.00 32.14 16.53
N ALA A 12 -59.84 32.52 17.80
CA ALA A 12 -58.65 32.20 18.60
C ALA A 12 -58.52 30.70 18.86
N GLY A 13 -59.65 30.01 19.12
CA GLY A 13 -59.68 28.55 19.33
C GLY A 13 -59.32 27.76 18.06
N MET A 14 -59.81 28.20 16.90
CA MET A 14 -59.46 27.55 15.63
C MET A 14 -58.00 27.84 15.18
N LEU A 15 -57.43 29.00 15.49
CA LEU A 15 -56.03 29.27 15.21
C LEU A 15 -55.06 28.45 16.06
N VAL A 16 -55.37 28.26 17.32
CA VAL A 16 -54.56 27.39 18.24
C VAL A 16 -54.66 25.91 17.83
N LEU A 17 -55.83 25.44 17.40
CA LEU A 17 -56.00 24.06 16.94
C LEU A 17 -55.26 23.81 15.60
N CYS A 18 -55.22 24.78 14.67
CA CYS A 18 -54.47 24.69 13.45
C CYS A 18 -52.95 24.75 13.66
N VAL A 19 -52.47 25.51 14.67
CA VAL A 19 -51.03 25.55 15.02
C VAL A 19 -50.61 24.25 15.71
N ILE A 20 -51.45 23.68 16.59
CA ILE A 20 -51.14 22.38 17.23
C ILE A 20 -51.19 21.22 16.22
N LEU A 21 -52.14 21.20 15.29
CA LEU A 21 -52.19 20.24 14.18
C LEU A 21 -51.05 20.44 13.15
N GLY A 22 -50.60 21.67 12.95
CA GLY A 22 -49.42 21.98 12.12
C GLY A 22 -48.12 21.53 12.76
N ILE A 23 -47.98 21.68 14.08
CA ILE A 23 -46.81 21.24 14.83
C ILE A 23 -46.79 19.68 14.94
N LEU A 24 -47.96 19.04 15.11
CA LEU A 24 -48.08 17.59 15.08
C LEU A 24 -47.83 17.00 13.68
N ARG A 25 -48.19 17.69 12.59
CA ARG A 25 -47.81 17.26 11.23
C ARG A 25 -46.35 17.55 10.86
N ALA A 26 -45.75 18.64 11.40
CA ALA A 26 -44.30 18.90 11.23
C ALA A 26 -43.44 17.95 12.05
N GLY A 27 -43.97 17.40 13.16
CA GLY A 27 -43.25 16.40 13.96
C GLY A 27 -43.33 14.96 13.43
N VAL A 28 -44.18 14.66 12.45
CA VAL A 28 -44.34 13.32 11.85
C VAL A 28 -43.62 13.21 10.47
N LEU A 29 -43.05 14.30 9.93
CA LEU A 29 -42.41 14.33 8.62
C LEU A 29 -40.89 14.28 8.65
N HIS A 30 -40.27 13.86 9.75
CA HIS A 30 -38.82 13.55 9.80
C HIS A 30 -38.51 12.32 10.67
N ALA A 31 -39.31 11.28 10.58
CA ALA A 31 -38.81 9.94 10.73
C ALA A 31 -38.20 9.58 9.38
N GLY A 32 -37.03 10.15 9.08
CA GLY A 32 -36.20 9.69 7.96
C GLY A 32 -36.07 8.18 8.12
N GLU A 33 -36.37 7.41 7.10
CA GLU A 33 -36.09 5.99 7.04
C GLU A 33 -34.67 5.82 7.61
N LYS A 34 -34.56 5.10 8.72
CA LYS A 34 -33.25 4.75 9.28
C LYS A 34 -32.55 3.97 8.17
N ALA A 35 -31.60 4.61 7.50
CA ALA A 35 -30.82 3.96 6.46
C ALA A 35 -30.36 2.60 7.02
N SER A 36 -30.77 1.52 6.37
CA SER A 36 -30.40 0.17 6.76
C SER A 36 -28.87 0.08 6.67
N PHE A 37 -28.25 -0.62 7.62
CA PHE A 37 -26.83 -0.90 7.53
C PHE A 37 -26.56 -1.86 6.37
N HIS A 38 -25.55 -1.57 5.57
CA HIS A 38 -25.03 -2.45 4.53
C HIS A 38 -23.57 -2.75 4.82
N LEU A 39 -23.19 -4.03 4.76
CA LEU A 39 -21.82 -4.48 5.07
C LEU A 39 -20.85 -4.18 3.92
N GLU A 40 -21.31 -4.42 2.67
CA GLU A 40 -20.48 -4.15 1.50
C GLU A 40 -20.11 -2.67 1.43
N GLU A 41 -18.82 -2.39 1.24
CA GLU A 41 -18.24 -1.04 1.21
C GLU A 41 -18.51 -0.18 2.48
N ALA A 42 -18.96 -0.80 3.60
CA ALA A 42 -19.16 -0.08 4.85
C ALA A 42 -17.87 0.61 5.31
N THR A 43 -18.02 1.83 5.80
CA THR A 43 -16.96 2.60 6.45
C THR A 43 -16.94 2.36 7.96
N ILE A 44 -15.86 2.73 8.64
CA ILE A 44 -15.78 2.74 10.11
C ILE A 44 -16.94 3.57 10.71
N ALA A 45 -17.25 4.71 10.07
CA ALA A 45 -18.34 5.56 10.50
C ALA A 45 -19.71 4.89 10.38
N ASP A 46 -19.94 4.08 9.33
CA ASP A 46 -21.18 3.34 9.11
C ASP A 46 -21.37 2.26 10.18
N VAL A 47 -20.34 1.49 10.46
CA VAL A 47 -20.37 0.47 11.54
C VAL A 47 -20.64 1.12 12.88
N HIS A 48 -19.94 2.19 13.22
CA HIS A 48 -20.16 2.89 14.50
C HIS A 48 -21.57 3.48 14.61
N ARG A 49 -22.12 4.02 13.51
CA ARG A 49 -23.50 4.52 13.46
C ARG A 49 -24.49 3.38 13.72
N ALA A 50 -24.30 2.25 13.03
CA ALA A 50 -25.17 1.08 13.16
C ALA A 50 -25.12 0.45 14.56
N ILE A 51 -23.91 0.34 15.18
CA ILE A 51 -23.75 -0.13 16.56
C ILE A 51 -24.46 0.81 17.55
N ARG A 52 -24.26 2.12 17.45
CA ARG A 52 -24.94 3.11 18.32
C ARG A 52 -26.44 3.08 18.14
N ALA A 53 -26.93 2.85 16.92
CA ALA A 53 -28.36 2.69 16.62
C ALA A 53 -28.90 1.28 16.96
N ARG A 54 -28.06 0.37 17.49
CA ARG A 54 -28.40 -1.03 17.80
C ARG A 54 -28.93 -1.81 16.58
N GLN A 55 -28.53 -1.46 15.38
CA GLN A 55 -28.85 -2.18 14.14
C GLN A 55 -27.98 -3.43 14.00
N ILE A 56 -26.75 -3.38 14.51
CA ILE A 56 -25.77 -4.47 14.46
C ILE A 56 -24.90 -4.44 15.72
N THR A 57 -24.30 -5.57 16.10
CA THR A 57 -23.31 -5.69 17.16
C THR A 57 -21.92 -5.92 16.59
N ALA A 58 -20.86 -5.67 17.37
CA ALA A 58 -19.48 -5.98 16.95
C ALA A 58 -19.33 -7.49 16.66
N THR A 59 -19.98 -8.35 17.44
CA THR A 59 -20.00 -9.81 17.20
C THR A 59 -20.62 -10.13 15.83
N GLN A 60 -21.74 -9.51 15.48
CA GLN A 60 -22.40 -9.74 14.20
C GLN A 60 -21.54 -9.24 13.03
N VAL A 61 -20.88 -8.08 13.16
CA VAL A 61 -19.94 -7.57 12.14
C VAL A 61 -18.83 -8.59 11.90
N VAL A 62 -18.17 -9.09 12.94
CA VAL A 62 -17.10 -10.10 12.82
C VAL A 62 -17.61 -11.40 12.19
N GLN A 63 -18.80 -11.88 12.60
CA GLN A 63 -19.41 -13.07 12.01
C GLN A 63 -19.68 -12.91 10.50
N LEU A 64 -20.15 -11.76 10.07
CA LEU A 64 -20.40 -11.47 8.65
C LEU A 64 -19.07 -11.46 7.86
N TYR A 65 -18.02 -10.85 8.39
CA TYR A 65 -16.69 -10.90 7.74
C TYR A 65 -16.13 -12.32 7.68
N PHE A 66 -16.31 -13.16 8.73
CA PHE A 66 -15.89 -14.56 8.66
C PHE A 66 -16.68 -15.37 7.62
N LYS A 67 -18.00 -15.11 7.46
CA LYS A 67 -18.78 -15.72 6.36
C LYS A 67 -18.25 -15.33 5.00
N ARG A 68 -17.87 -14.05 4.80
CA ARG A 68 -17.27 -13.59 3.54
C ARG A 68 -15.89 -14.24 3.30
N ILE A 69 -15.08 -14.36 4.35
CA ILE A 69 -13.78 -15.05 4.27
C ILE A 69 -13.99 -16.52 3.89
N GLU A 70 -14.96 -17.20 4.48
CA GLU A 70 -15.30 -18.59 4.13
C GLU A 70 -15.74 -18.71 2.65
N ALA A 71 -16.49 -17.75 2.14
CA ALA A 71 -17.02 -17.76 0.78
C ALA A 71 -15.92 -17.39 -0.26
N TYR A 72 -14.97 -16.50 0.04
CA TYR A 72 -14.14 -15.85 -0.97
C TYR A 72 -12.63 -15.98 -0.74
N ASN A 73 -12.16 -16.60 0.38
CA ASN A 73 -10.75 -16.72 0.69
C ASN A 73 -10.13 -18.08 0.31
N GLY A 74 -10.73 -18.82 -0.59
CA GLY A 74 -10.19 -20.08 -1.11
C GLY A 74 -9.08 -19.87 -2.12
N THR A 75 -8.59 -20.96 -2.68
CA THR A 75 -7.52 -20.95 -3.70
C THR A 75 -7.99 -20.38 -5.02
N CYS A 76 -7.14 -19.61 -5.65
CA CYS A 76 -7.36 -18.99 -6.96
C CYS A 76 -6.39 -19.53 -8.05
N VAL A 77 -5.56 -20.50 -7.69
CA VAL A 77 -4.62 -21.14 -8.62
C VAL A 77 -4.69 -22.67 -8.43
N LYS A 78 -4.30 -23.41 -9.47
CA LYS A 78 -4.02 -24.85 -9.40
C LYS A 78 -2.51 -25.05 -9.33
N GLY A 79 -2.08 -26.04 -8.58
CA GLY A 79 -0.69 -26.43 -8.41
C GLY A 79 -0.53 -27.26 -7.15
N ASP A 80 0.43 -28.16 -7.16
CA ASP A 80 0.72 -29.02 -6.01
C ASP A 80 1.60 -28.27 -5.01
N VAL A 81 1.25 -28.38 -3.76
CA VAL A 81 1.99 -27.79 -2.64
C VAL A 81 2.36 -28.91 -1.70
N ASP A 82 3.62 -28.97 -1.31
CA ASP A 82 4.06 -29.86 -0.23
C ASP A 82 3.39 -29.47 1.09
N PRO A 83 2.54 -30.32 1.66
CA PRO A 83 1.80 -29.97 2.87
C PRO A 83 2.69 -29.84 4.12
N ALA A 84 3.90 -30.39 4.09
CA ALA A 84 4.82 -30.31 5.22
C ALA A 84 5.66 -29.02 5.20
N THR A 85 6.06 -28.56 4.03
CA THR A 85 6.97 -27.42 3.86
C THR A 85 6.30 -26.18 3.28
N GLY A 86 5.09 -26.33 2.71
CA GLY A 86 4.43 -25.25 1.98
C GLY A 86 5.08 -24.91 0.63
N LEU A 87 6.08 -25.68 0.22
CA LEU A 87 6.77 -25.46 -1.06
C LEU A 87 5.90 -25.89 -2.23
N MET A 88 5.94 -25.10 -3.30
CA MET A 88 5.26 -25.44 -4.54
C MET A 88 6.03 -26.53 -5.30
N LEU A 89 5.33 -27.62 -5.61
CA LEU A 89 5.87 -28.80 -6.30
C LEU A 89 5.60 -28.79 -7.81
N SER A 90 4.65 -27.98 -8.27
CA SER A 90 4.27 -27.88 -9.68
C SER A 90 4.12 -26.45 -10.15
N ASP A 91 4.01 -26.26 -11.45
CA ASP A 91 3.70 -24.95 -12.03
C ASP A 91 2.32 -24.49 -11.58
N LEU A 92 2.18 -23.19 -11.29
CA LEU A 92 0.89 -22.60 -10.98
C LEU A 92 0.11 -22.33 -12.26
N THR A 93 -1.16 -22.73 -12.25
CA THR A 93 -2.12 -22.36 -13.29
C THR A 93 -3.22 -21.51 -12.65
N PRO A 94 -3.39 -20.25 -13.04
CA PRO A 94 -4.50 -19.42 -12.58
C PRO A 94 -5.86 -20.06 -12.92
N ILE A 95 -6.82 -19.91 -12.01
CA ILE A 95 -8.22 -20.32 -12.23
C ILE A 95 -8.97 -19.11 -12.76
N GLU A 96 -9.47 -19.20 -13.98
CA GLU A 96 -10.32 -18.18 -14.58
C GLU A 96 -11.56 -17.95 -13.72
N ASN A 97 -11.87 -16.68 -13.40
CA ASN A 97 -13.03 -16.29 -12.61
C ASN A 97 -13.18 -17.10 -11.31
N ALA A 98 -12.07 -17.33 -10.62
CA ALA A 98 -12.01 -18.19 -9.43
C ALA A 98 -13.02 -17.79 -8.34
N GLY A 99 -13.39 -16.51 -8.24
CA GLY A 99 -14.20 -15.98 -7.13
C GLY A 99 -13.52 -16.14 -5.77
N GLN A 100 -12.21 -16.31 -5.77
CA GLN A 100 -11.38 -16.59 -4.60
C GLN A 100 -10.11 -15.73 -4.65
N VAL A 101 -9.59 -15.29 -3.49
CA VAL A 101 -8.42 -14.39 -3.46
C VAL A 101 -7.25 -14.89 -2.62
N ASN A 102 -7.44 -15.92 -1.78
CA ASN A 102 -6.39 -16.44 -0.88
C ASN A 102 -5.65 -15.32 -0.10
N ALA A 103 -6.43 -14.43 0.53
CA ALA A 103 -5.89 -13.24 1.18
C ALA A 103 -5.32 -13.49 2.59
N TYR A 104 -5.74 -14.56 3.27
CA TYR A 104 -5.32 -14.88 4.63
C TYR A 104 -4.49 -16.15 4.69
N ILE A 105 -3.42 -16.13 5.50
CA ILE A 105 -2.63 -17.30 5.85
C ILE A 105 -3.22 -17.99 7.08
N THR A 106 -3.60 -17.21 8.11
CA THR A 106 -4.09 -17.71 9.39
C THR A 106 -5.24 -16.86 9.87
N LEU A 107 -6.34 -17.50 10.31
CA LEU A 107 -7.49 -16.81 10.89
C LEU A 107 -7.44 -16.82 12.42
N ASN A 108 -7.88 -15.73 13.04
CA ASN A 108 -7.97 -15.58 14.48
C ASN A 108 -9.26 -16.22 15.02
N ILE A 109 -9.37 -17.51 14.83
CA ILE A 109 -10.47 -18.35 15.31
C ILE A 109 -9.86 -19.45 16.19
N ARG A 110 -10.36 -19.60 17.40
CA ARG A 110 -9.92 -20.63 18.34
C ARG A 110 -10.02 -22.03 17.69
N GLY A 111 -8.97 -22.84 17.81
CA GLY A 111 -8.84 -24.14 17.13
C GLY A 111 -8.33 -24.06 15.66
N LYS A 112 -8.21 -22.84 15.08
CA LYS A 112 -7.69 -22.63 13.72
C LYS A 112 -6.45 -21.74 13.67
N ARG A 113 -6.05 -21.13 14.80
CA ARG A 113 -4.92 -20.19 14.87
C ARG A 113 -3.57 -20.87 14.64
N SER A 114 -3.37 -22.05 15.29
CA SER A 114 -2.19 -22.91 15.10
C SER A 114 -2.45 -24.29 15.69
N LYS A 115 -1.97 -25.35 15.04
CA LYS A 115 -2.04 -26.71 15.57
C LYS A 115 -1.07 -26.96 16.74
N THR A 116 -0.02 -26.16 16.84
CA THR A 116 1.06 -26.32 17.82
C THR A 116 1.09 -25.23 18.87
N ASP A 117 0.21 -24.24 18.76
CA ASP A 117 0.20 -23.05 19.59
C ASP A 117 -0.70 -23.22 20.81
N SER A 118 -0.14 -23.02 22.01
CA SER A 118 -0.87 -23.01 23.29
C SER A 118 -1.90 -21.85 23.39
N ALA A 119 -1.82 -20.85 22.51
CA ALA A 119 -2.76 -19.74 22.48
C ALA A 119 -4.22 -20.18 22.35
N ASP A 120 -4.47 -21.29 21.65
CA ASP A 120 -5.83 -21.82 21.49
C ASP A 120 -6.45 -22.31 22.81
N ASN A 121 -5.64 -22.63 23.81
CA ASN A 121 -6.08 -23.07 25.13
C ASN A 121 -5.92 -21.99 26.21
N ASP A 122 -5.30 -20.84 25.89
CA ASP A 122 -5.11 -19.75 26.85
C ASP A 122 -6.32 -18.79 26.85
N PRO A 123 -7.09 -18.72 27.97
CA PRO A 123 -8.22 -17.79 28.07
C PRO A 123 -7.80 -16.32 28.05
N LYS A 124 -6.51 -16.01 28.30
CA LYS A 124 -5.95 -14.65 28.22
C LYS A 124 -5.66 -14.20 26.81
N MET A 125 -5.77 -15.10 25.83
CA MET A 125 -5.59 -14.83 24.39
C MET A 125 -6.92 -15.03 23.66
N PRO A 126 -7.88 -14.09 23.80
CA PRO A 126 -9.20 -14.19 23.17
C PRO A 126 -9.07 -14.20 21.65
N ASP A 127 -9.94 -14.95 20.97
CA ASP A 127 -10.07 -14.89 19.52
C ASP A 127 -10.89 -13.66 19.07
N ALA A 128 -11.03 -13.48 17.77
CA ALA A 128 -11.74 -12.32 17.20
C ALA A 128 -13.20 -12.23 17.67
N LEU A 129 -13.90 -13.36 17.80
CA LEU A 129 -15.30 -13.40 18.27
C LEU A 129 -15.40 -13.14 19.79
N GLU A 130 -14.46 -13.62 20.57
CA GLU A 130 -14.40 -13.38 22.01
C GLU A 130 -14.12 -11.90 22.30
N VAL A 131 -13.21 -11.27 21.54
CA VAL A 131 -12.97 -9.82 21.62
C VAL A 131 -14.24 -9.04 21.24
N ALA A 132 -14.92 -9.43 20.16
CA ALA A 132 -16.15 -8.78 19.72
C ALA A 132 -17.25 -8.84 20.79
N ARG A 133 -17.48 -10.03 21.39
CA ARG A 133 -18.45 -10.20 22.50
C ARG A 133 -18.12 -9.34 23.71
N ALA A 134 -16.83 -9.24 24.05
CA ALA A 134 -16.37 -8.38 25.15
C ALA A 134 -16.65 -6.89 24.85
N GLN A 135 -16.51 -6.46 23.61
CA GLN A 135 -16.84 -5.10 23.19
C GLN A 135 -18.34 -4.83 23.21
N ASP A 136 -19.18 -5.78 22.77
CA ASP A 136 -20.62 -5.66 22.84
C ASP A 136 -21.07 -5.54 24.31
N ALA A 137 -20.51 -6.36 25.23
CA ALA A 137 -20.78 -6.28 26.67
C ALA A 137 -20.31 -4.94 27.26
N TYR A 138 -19.16 -4.40 26.79
CA TYR A 138 -18.69 -3.09 27.22
C TYR A 138 -19.65 -1.97 26.77
N PHE A 139 -20.09 -2.00 25.51
CA PHE A 139 -21.02 -1.02 24.95
C PHE A 139 -22.37 -1.07 25.65
N ALA A 140 -22.90 -2.29 25.93
CA ALA A 140 -24.15 -2.48 26.66
C ALA A 140 -24.10 -1.86 28.06
N ARG A 141 -22.97 -2.02 28.79
CA ARG A 141 -22.82 -1.49 30.15
C ARG A 141 -22.54 0.01 30.20
N ASN A 142 -21.78 0.55 29.23
CA ASN A 142 -21.23 1.91 29.31
C ASN A 142 -21.90 2.91 28.35
N GLY A 143 -22.72 2.46 27.40
CA GLY A 143 -23.35 3.30 26.38
C GLY A 143 -22.36 4.00 25.42
N ARG A 144 -21.06 3.64 25.47
CA ARG A 144 -20.02 4.24 24.66
C ARG A 144 -19.10 3.18 24.05
N LEU A 145 -18.51 3.51 22.90
CA LEU A 145 -17.50 2.67 22.24
C LEU A 145 -16.22 2.63 23.07
N VAL A 146 -15.44 1.53 22.96
CA VAL A 146 -14.11 1.39 23.58
C VAL A 146 -13.15 2.46 23.05
N GLY A 147 -13.18 2.68 21.74
CA GLY A 147 -12.31 3.64 21.07
C GLY A 147 -12.68 3.81 19.58
N PRO A 148 -11.86 4.51 18.81
CA PRO A 148 -12.14 4.81 17.41
C PRO A 148 -12.13 3.57 16.49
N MET A 149 -11.70 2.41 16.99
CA MET A 149 -11.65 1.15 16.26
C MET A 149 -12.62 0.08 16.83
N HIS A 150 -13.54 0.47 17.71
CA HIS A 150 -14.49 -0.46 18.33
C HIS A 150 -15.31 -1.21 17.27
N GLY A 151 -15.28 -2.54 17.30
CA GLY A 151 -16.02 -3.39 16.37
C GLY A 151 -15.45 -3.43 14.96
N ILE A 152 -14.25 -2.91 14.73
CA ILE A 152 -13.67 -2.79 13.38
C ILE A 152 -12.73 -3.98 13.10
N PRO A 153 -13.10 -4.85 12.12
CA PRO A 153 -12.31 -6.02 11.77
C PRO A 153 -11.13 -5.63 10.85
N LEU A 154 -9.91 -6.03 11.25
CA LEU A 154 -8.67 -5.76 10.52
C LEU A 154 -7.95 -7.03 10.10
N ALA A 155 -7.33 -6.99 8.91
CA ALA A 155 -6.32 -7.94 8.48
C ALA A 155 -4.92 -7.40 8.79
N ILE A 156 -4.03 -8.23 9.32
CA ILE A 156 -2.67 -7.84 9.67
C ILE A 156 -1.68 -8.60 8.81
N LYS A 157 -0.88 -7.90 8.00
CA LYS A 157 0.15 -8.52 7.17
C LYS A 157 1.05 -9.44 8.02
N ASP A 158 1.38 -10.61 7.50
CA ASP A 158 2.07 -11.64 8.25
C ASP A 158 3.58 -11.40 8.50
N VAL A 159 3.97 -10.13 8.57
CA VAL A 159 5.28 -9.67 9.05
C VAL A 159 5.19 -8.88 10.36
N TYR A 160 3.98 -8.67 10.89
CA TYR A 160 3.76 -8.02 12.17
C TYR A 160 3.63 -9.06 13.28
N ASP A 161 4.39 -8.91 14.34
CA ASP A 161 4.23 -9.71 15.53
C ASP A 161 2.85 -9.54 16.16
N THR A 162 2.23 -10.65 16.47
CA THR A 162 0.97 -10.76 17.19
C THR A 162 1.11 -11.83 18.28
N LEU A 163 0.75 -11.48 19.51
CA LEU A 163 0.96 -12.37 20.66
C LEU A 163 0.09 -13.64 20.63
N ASP A 164 -1.02 -13.59 19.88
CA ASP A 164 -2.04 -14.63 19.80
C ASP A 164 -2.02 -15.44 18.49
N LEU A 165 -1.25 -14.98 17.50
CA LEU A 165 -1.09 -15.63 16.21
C LEU A 165 0.41 -15.75 15.86
N ARG A 166 0.78 -16.80 15.16
CA ARG A 166 2.14 -16.91 14.65
C ARG A 166 2.41 -15.84 13.57
N THR A 167 3.67 -15.45 13.48
CA THR A 167 4.18 -14.53 12.47
C THR A 167 5.19 -15.28 11.61
N THR A 168 4.83 -15.55 10.34
CA THR A 168 5.61 -16.44 9.49
C THR A 168 6.41 -15.71 8.42
N ALA A 169 6.12 -14.45 8.16
CA ALA A 169 6.63 -13.71 7.00
C ALA A 169 6.33 -14.43 5.66
N GLY A 170 5.26 -15.22 5.59
CA GLY A 170 4.95 -16.05 4.44
C GLY A 170 5.89 -17.22 4.23
N ALA A 171 6.81 -17.50 5.15
CA ALA A 171 7.83 -18.55 5.02
C ALA A 171 7.42 -19.86 5.69
N ALA A 172 7.75 -20.98 5.05
CA ALA A 172 7.56 -22.33 5.59
C ALA A 172 8.72 -22.78 6.49
N ALA A 173 9.41 -21.86 7.13
CA ALA A 173 10.50 -22.18 8.06
C ALA A 173 9.97 -22.75 9.38
N THR A 174 10.81 -23.48 10.11
CA THR A 174 10.42 -24.07 11.39
C THR A 174 9.97 -23.02 12.40
N TYR A 175 10.52 -21.82 12.36
CA TYR A 175 10.10 -20.72 13.23
C TYR A 175 8.72 -20.17 12.88
N ALA A 176 8.18 -20.49 11.70
CA ALA A 176 6.83 -20.08 11.30
C ALA A 176 5.73 -20.57 12.27
N ASN A 177 6.04 -21.57 13.10
CA ASN A 177 5.13 -22.04 14.14
C ASN A 177 5.28 -21.30 15.47
N ASP A 178 6.28 -20.43 15.60
CA ASP A 178 6.49 -19.66 16.82
C ASP A 178 5.62 -18.41 16.81
N LYS A 179 5.08 -18.08 17.97
CA LYS A 179 4.40 -16.80 18.17
C LYS A 179 5.32 -15.80 18.86
N ALA A 180 5.08 -14.55 18.61
CA ALA A 180 5.81 -13.48 19.28
C ALA A 180 5.41 -13.38 20.75
N PRO A 181 6.34 -12.99 21.64
CA PRO A 181 6.03 -12.81 23.07
C PRO A 181 5.09 -11.62 23.31
N VAL A 182 5.07 -10.66 22.42
CA VAL A 182 4.25 -9.43 22.48
C VAL A 182 3.79 -9.02 21.10
N ASP A 183 2.73 -8.24 21.05
CA ASP A 183 2.32 -7.57 19.80
C ASP A 183 3.36 -6.57 19.32
N ALA A 184 3.47 -6.38 18.01
CA ALA A 184 4.10 -5.19 17.45
C ALA A 184 3.47 -3.92 18.01
N THR A 185 4.26 -2.87 18.23
CA THR A 185 3.77 -1.62 18.87
C THR A 185 2.49 -1.09 18.23
N ILE A 186 2.41 -1.08 16.90
CA ILE A 186 1.21 -0.56 16.22
C ILE A 186 0.02 -1.51 16.29
N VAL A 187 0.24 -2.82 16.39
CA VAL A 187 -0.83 -3.79 16.64
C VAL A 187 -1.40 -3.59 18.03
N ALA A 188 -0.55 -3.44 19.05
CA ALA A 188 -0.98 -3.14 20.42
C ALA A 188 -1.80 -1.84 20.49
N LYS A 189 -1.36 -0.77 19.81
CA LYS A 189 -2.13 0.49 19.73
C LYS A 189 -3.51 0.29 19.10
N LEU A 190 -3.60 -0.49 18.03
CA LEU A 190 -4.88 -0.78 17.36
C LEU A 190 -5.83 -1.59 18.25
N ARG A 191 -5.33 -2.63 18.94
CA ARG A 191 -6.13 -3.37 19.92
C ARG A 191 -6.63 -2.48 21.05
N ALA A 192 -5.77 -1.63 21.60
CA ALA A 192 -6.15 -0.68 22.64
C ALA A 192 -7.20 0.34 22.17
N ALA A 193 -7.22 0.67 20.88
CA ALA A 193 -8.24 1.51 20.24
C ALA A 193 -9.55 0.75 19.93
N GLY A 194 -9.60 -0.57 20.13
CA GLY A 194 -10.78 -1.41 19.93
C GLY A 194 -10.80 -2.17 18.60
N ALA A 195 -9.70 -2.24 17.85
CA ALA A 195 -9.64 -3.04 16.64
C ALA A 195 -9.73 -4.55 16.94
N ILE A 196 -10.39 -5.28 16.04
CA ILE A 196 -10.53 -6.73 16.12
C ILE A 196 -9.70 -7.36 15.02
N ILE A 197 -8.66 -8.13 15.39
CA ILE A 197 -7.77 -8.78 14.44
C ILE A 197 -8.43 -10.05 13.91
N LEU A 198 -8.80 -10.08 12.63
CA LEU A 198 -9.42 -11.24 11.99
C LEU A 198 -8.41 -12.35 11.67
N GLY A 199 -7.16 -11.98 11.40
CA GLY A 199 -6.12 -12.92 11.03
C GLY A 199 -4.89 -12.27 10.43
N LYS A 200 -3.96 -13.14 9.99
CA LYS A 200 -2.72 -12.77 9.32
C LYS A 200 -2.92 -12.83 7.82
N ALA A 201 -2.75 -11.68 7.17
CA ALA A 201 -2.88 -11.53 5.72
C ALA A 201 -1.63 -12.08 5.00
N ASN A 202 -1.86 -12.74 3.86
CA ASN A 202 -0.80 -13.29 3.03
C ASN A 202 0.16 -12.19 2.53
N THR A 203 1.42 -12.57 2.41
CA THR A 203 2.51 -11.66 2.03
C THR A 203 3.52 -12.38 1.17
N ASP A 204 4.21 -11.68 0.29
CA ASP A 204 5.45 -12.26 -0.28
C ASP A 204 6.44 -12.56 0.84
N GLU A 205 7.18 -13.66 0.71
CA GLU A 205 8.12 -14.10 1.75
C GLU A 205 9.08 -12.99 2.16
N TYR A 206 9.18 -12.75 3.47
CA TYR A 206 10.01 -11.68 4.06
C TYR A 206 9.79 -10.32 3.40
N ALA A 207 8.61 -10.07 2.84
CA ALA A 207 8.27 -8.87 2.10
C ALA A 207 9.17 -8.56 0.88
N ALA A 208 9.87 -9.56 0.31
CA ALA A 208 10.95 -9.35 -0.66
C ALA A 208 10.54 -9.39 -2.14
N ALA A 209 9.25 -9.50 -2.45
CA ALA A 209 8.71 -9.49 -3.81
C ALA A 209 7.47 -8.60 -3.92
N SER A 210 6.81 -8.59 -5.09
CA SER A 210 5.60 -7.80 -5.37
C SER A 210 4.56 -8.57 -6.18
N ILE A 211 4.47 -9.89 -5.93
CA ILE A 211 3.63 -10.81 -6.72
C ILE A 211 2.50 -11.46 -5.90
N GLY A 212 2.44 -11.19 -4.60
CA GLY A 212 1.41 -11.73 -3.72
C GLY A 212 1.52 -13.23 -3.46
N ARG A 213 2.76 -13.78 -3.48
CA ARG A 213 3.00 -15.22 -3.33
C ARG A 213 3.96 -15.52 -2.19
N SER A 214 3.63 -16.56 -1.41
CA SER A 214 4.52 -17.07 -0.37
C SER A 214 4.57 -18.59 -0.38
N GLY A 215 5.67 -19.16 0.14
CA GLY A 215 5.81 -20.61 0.30
C GLY A 215 4.80 -21.18 1.30
N PHE A 216 4.48 -20.43 2.33
CA PHE A 216 3.56 -20.87 3.40
C PHE A 216 2.08 -20.58 3.07
N GLY A 217 1.76 -19.42 2.50
CA GLY A 217 0.37 -18.99 2.22
C GLY A 217 -0.09 -19.23 0.78
N GLY A 218 0.81 -19.64 -0.13
CA GLY A 218 0.50 -19.80 -1.55
C GLY A 218 0.30 -18.44 -2.27
N GLN A 219 -0.40 -18.46 -3.41
CA GLN A 219 -0.66 -17.29 -4.25
C GLN A 219 -1.94 -16.57 -3.83
N SER A 220 -1.84 -15.28 -3.51
CA SER A 220 -3.00 -14.39 -3.46
C SER A 220 -3.30 -13.83 -4.85
N CYS A 221 -4.58 -13.63 -5.16
CA CYS A 221 -5.03 -13.15 -6.46
C CYS A 221 -5.74 -11.80 -6.37
N ASN A 222 -5.72 -11.09 -7.49
CA ASN A 222 -6.36 -9.79 -7.61
C ASN A 222 -7.90 -9.96 -7.74
N PRO A 223 -8.72 -9.35 -6.86
CA PRO A 223 -10.17 -9.51 -6.92
C PRO A 223 -10.83 -8.91 -8.18
N TYR A 224 -10.15 -8.00 -8.90
CA TYR A 224 -10.67 -7.48 -10.18
C TYR A 224 -10.41 -8.40 -11.36
N ASN A 225 -9.38 -9.24 -11.25
CA ASN A 225 -9.10 -10.32 -12.21
C ASN A 225 -8.21 -11.37 -11.52
N THR A 226 -8.78 -12.52 -11.18
CA THR A 226 -8.13 -13.56 -10.37
C THR A 226 -6.98 -14.27 -11.09
N THR A 227 -6.74 -14.00 -12.37
CA THR A 227 -5.55 -14.47 -13.09
C THR A 227 -4.34 -13.53 -12.92
N ARG A 228 -4.49 -12.44 -12.17
CA ARG A 228 -3.48 -11.40 -11.99
C ARG A 228 -3.04 -11.27 -10.54
N VAL A 229 -1.83 -10.72 -10.37
CA VAL A 229 -1.28 -10.47 -9.04
C VAL A 229 -2.02 -9.35 -8.33
N PRO A 230 -2.18 -9.41 -7.00
CA PRO A 230 -2.81 -8.37 -6.20
C PRO A 230 -1.83 -7.21 -5.86
N GLY A 231 -0.67 -7.17 -6.54
CA GLY A 231 0.45 -6.37 -6.03
C GLY A 231 1.11 -7.04 -4.82
N GLY A 232 2.11 -6.41 -4.25
CA GLY A 232 2.83 -6.97 -3.10
C GLY A 232 3.87 -5.97 -2.57
N SER A 233 4.50 -6.34 -1.49
CA SER A 233 4.39 -7.62 -0.76
C SER A 233 3.18 -7.75 0.16
N SER A 234 2.37 -6.71 0.40
CA SER A 234 1.14 -6.80 1.20
C SER A 234 -0.06 -7.23 0.34
N GLY A 235 0.13 -8.24 -0.53
CA GLY A 235 -0.88 -8.66 -1.52
C GLY A 235 -2.17 -9.14 -0.88
N GLY A 236 -2.09 -9.99 0.14
CA GLY A 236 -3.26 -10.45 0.90
C GLY A 236 -3.99 -9.31 1.63
N SER A 237 -3.23 -8.34 2.18
CA SER A 237 -3.83 -7.15 2.82
C SER A 237 -4.67 -6.34 1.83
N GLY A 238 -4.12 -6.07 0.62
CA GLY A 238 -4.85 -5.35 -0.44
C GLY A 238 -6.07 -6.10 -0.94
N ALA A 239 -5.92 -7.40 -1.24
CA ALA A 239 -7.01 -8.25 -1.73
C ALA A 239 -8.13 -8.40 -0.69
N ALA A 240 -7.79 -8.57 0.59
CA ALA A 240 -8.79 -8.68 1.67
C ALA A 240 -9.66 -7.42 1.77
N VAL A 241 -9.06 -6.23 1.73
CA VAL A 241 -9.80 -4.96 1.80
C VAL A 241 -10.67 -4.76 0.57
N ALA A 242 -10.11 -4.99 -0.63
CA ALA A 242 -10.82 -4.79 -1.89
C ALA A 242 -12.02 -5.72 -2.05
N ALA A 243 -11.90 -6.99 -1.64
CA ALA A 243 -12.96 -8.00 -1.70
C ALA A 243 -13.92 -7.95 -0.49
N ASN A 244 -13.84 -6.93 0.36
CA ASN A 244 -14.64 -6.80 1.59
C ASN A 244 -14.48 -8.01 2.55
N LEU A 245 -13.26 -8.55 2.70
CA LEU A 245 -12.90 -9.58 3.68
C LEU A 245 -12.29 -8.99 4.96
N ALA A 246 -12.01 -7.71 4.94
CA ALA A 246 -11.66 -6.86 6.08
C ALA A 246 -12.14 -5.44 5.81
N MET A 247 -12.35 -4.64 6.86
CA MET A 247 -12.64 -3.21 6.67
C MET A 247 -11.39 -2.46 6.23
N CYS A 248 -10.29 -2.70 6.89
CA CYS A 248 -8.97 -2.19 6.57
C CYS A 248 -7.92 -3.27 6.87
N ALA A 249 -6.68 -3.01 6.46
CA ALA A 249 -5.56 -3.87 6.76
C ALA A 249 -4.31 -3.05 7.10
N LEU A 250 -3.33 -3.69 7.76
CA LEU A 250 -1.97 -3.20 7.83
C LEU A 250 -1.11 -3.86 6.75
N GLY A 251 -0.27 -3.05 6.13
CA GLY A 251 0.81 -3.48 5.25
C GLY A 251 2.15 -2.88 5.68
N THR A 252 3.25 -3.33 5.07
CA THR A 252 4.56 -2.70 5.17
C THR A 252 5.05 -2.28 3.80
N ASP A 253 5.84 -1.23 3.73
CA ASP A 253 6.39 -0.71 2.48
C ASP A 253 7.88 -0.40 2.63
N THR A 254 8.68 -1.05 1.79
CA THR A 254 10.12 -0.84 1.65
C THR A 254 10.45 -0.26 0.27
N SER A 255 9.63 -0.65 -0.73
CA SER A 255 9.78 -0.27 -2.14
C SER A 255 8.43 -0.45 -2.84
N GLY A 256 7.34 0.09 -2.26
CA GLY A 256 6.01 0.05 -2.83
C GLY A 256 5.02 -0.91 -2.16
N SER A 257 5.38 -1.63 -1.10
CA SER A 257 4.57 -2.79 -0.65
C SER A 257 3.28 -2.46 0.13
N VAL A 258 2.93 -1.21 0.39
CA VAL A 258 1.58 -0.73 0.73
C VAL A 258 0.91 -0.15 -0.51
N ARG A 259 1.66 0.64 -1.28
CA ARG A 259 1.15 1.40 -2.41
C ARG A 259 0.85 0.51 -3.63
N SER A 260 1.68 -0.51 -3.90
CA SER A 260 1.43 -1.50 -4.97
C SER A 260 0.13 -2.27 -4.76
N PRO A 261 -0.12 -2.90 -3.59
CA PRO A 261 -1.40 -3.53 -3.34
C PRO A 261 -2.58 -2.55 -3.34
N ALA A 262 -2.40 -1.32 -2.84
CA ALA A 262 -3.45 -0.31 -2.91
C ALA A 262 -3.81 0.02 -4.37
N SER A 263 -2.80 0.20 -5.22
CA SER A 263 -2.99 0.49 -6.64
C SER A 263 -3.64 -0.68 -7.38
N ALA A 264 -3.12 -1.89 -7.21
CA ALA A 264 -3.62 -3.08 -7.90
C ALA A 264 -5.06 -3.46 -7.50
N ASN A 265 -5.52 -3.03 -6.31
CA ASN A 265 -6.81 -3.41 -5.75
C ASN A 265 -7.79 -2.25 -5.60
N ASN A 266 -7.56 -1.10 -6.26
CA ASN A 266 -8.48 0.05 -6.26
C ASN A 266 -8.87 0.52 -4.84
N ILE A 267 -7.90 0.61 -3.93
CA ILE A 267 -8.09 1.06 -2.55
C ILE A 267 -7.10 2.17 -2.19
N VAL A 268 -7.29 2.78 -1.02
CA VAL A 268 -6.39 3.79 -0.48
C VAL A 268 -5.29 3.12 0.34
N GLY A 269 -4.04 3.52 0.09
CA GLY A 269 -2.88 3.10 0.88
C GLY A 269 -2.07 4.31 1.33
N MET A 270 -1.68 4.35 2.61
CA MET A 270 -0.95 5.49 3.18
C MET A 270 0.35 5.08 3.81
N LEU A 271 1.39 5.85 3.53
CA LEU A 271 2.66 5.84 4.25
C LEU A 271 2.85 7.19 4.95
N GLY A 272 2.98 7.16 6.27
CA GLY A 272 3.42 8.34 7.00
C GLY A 272 4.89 8.67 6.71
N THR A 273 5.32 9.85 7.09
CA THR A 273 6.73 10.24 7.10
C THR A 273 7.56 9.20 7.83
N GLN A 274 8.75 8.92 7.33
CA GLN A 274 9.66 8.00 7.98
C GLN A 274 9.94 8.44 9.43
N GLY A 275 9.66 7.55 10.38
CA GLY A 275 9.73 7.84 11.81
C GLY A 275 8.42 8.33 12.43
N LEU A 276 7.33 8.48 11.67
CA LEU A 276 6.01 8.77 12.24
C LEU A 276 5.37 7.55 12.90
N VAL A 277 5.60 6.36 12.33
CA VAL A 277 5.03 5.08 12.79
C VAL A 277 6.15 4.13 13.20
N SER A 278 5.97 3.46 14.34
CA SER A 278 6.93 2.49 14.89
C SER A 278 7.04 1.24 14.02
N ARG A 279 8.28 0.70 13.95
CA ARG A 279 8.61 -0.58 13.31
C ARG A 279 8.89 -1.69 14.32
N THR A 280 8.76 -1.44 15.63
CA THR A 280 8.96 -2.44 16.67
C THR A 280 8.01 -3.61 16.49
N GLY A 281 8.55 -4.83 16.42
CA GLY A 281 7.78 -6.06 16.19
C GLY A 281 7.38 -6.27 14.72
N ILE A 282 8.03 -5.58 13.78
CA ILE A 282 7.89 -5.83 12.35
C ILE A 282 9.13 -6.57 11.85
N ILE A 283 8.95 -7.71 11.18
CA ILE A 283 10.05 -8.42 10.50
C ILE A 283 10.63 -7.49 9.43
N PRO A 284 11.93 -7.12 9.53
CA PRO A 284 12.51 -6.11 8.66
C PRO A 284 12.90 -6.66 7.29
N LEU A 285 12.77 -5.81 6.26
CA LEU A 285 13.34 -6.04 4.93
C LEU A 285 14.50 -5.08 4.66
N SER A 286 14.35 -3.79 5.00
CA SER A 286 15.39 -2.77 4.90
C SER A 286 15.23 -1.76 6.02
N PHE A 287 16.17 -1.78 6.96
CA PHE A 287 16.10 -0.96 8.16
C PHE A 287 15.96 0.54 7.87
N SER A 288 16.59 1.03 6.81
CA SER A 288 16.54 2.45 6.44
C SER A 288 15.26 2.89 5.72
N ARG A 289 14.44 1.93 5.21
CA ARG A 289 13.29 2.25 4.34
C ARG A 289 11.95 1.72 4.83
N ASP A 290 11.95 0.67 5.65
CA ASP A 290 10.71 0.02 6.09
C ASP A 290 9.79 0.98 6.83
N ARG A 291 8.52 0.96 6.47
CA ARG A 291 7.42 1.67 7.13
C ARG A 291 6.17 0.80 7.17
N GLY A 292 5.46 0.85 8.29
CA GLY A 292 4.10 0.32 8.39
C GLY A 292 3.07 1.34 7.91
N GLY A 293 1.98 0.87 7.33
CA GLY A 293 0.90 1.75 6.88
C GLY A 293 -0.43 1.05 6.66
N PRO A 294 -1.55 1.79 6.74
CA PRO A 294 -2.89 1.28 6.52
C PRO A 294 -3.23 1.15 5.02
N LEU A 295 -4.09 0.15 4.75
CA LEU A 295 -4.83 -0.02 3.51
C LEU A 295 -6.32 -0.06 3.86
N CYS A 296 -7.11 0.86 3.30
CA CYS A 296 -8.56 0.95 3.51
C CYS A 296 -9.27 1.28 2.20
N ARG A 297 -10.59 1.20 2.18
CA ARG A 297 -11.37 1.59 1.00
C ARG A 297 -11.52 3.10 0.83
N THR A 298 -11.40 3.86 1.94
CA THR A 298 -11.57 5.32 1.94
C THR A 298 -10.40 6.05 2.59
N ALA A 299 -10.17 7.30 2.19
CA ALA A 299 -9.19 8.19 2.81
C ALA A 299 -9.54 8.46 4.28
N GLN A 300 -10.85 8.54 4.62
CA GLN A 300 -11.32 8.74 5.98
C GLN A 300 -10.94 7.60 6.92
N ASP A 301 -11.19 6.35 6.52
CA ASP A 301 -10.86 5.17 7.33
C ASP A 301 -9.34 5.02 7.47
N THR A 302 -8.60 5.32 6.40
CA THR A 302 -7.13 5.36 6.39
C THR A 302 -6.60 6.37 7.41
N ALA A 303 -7.22 7.55 7.50
CA ALA A 303 -6.86 8.60 8.45
C ALA A 303 -7.11 8.18 9.91
N ILE A 304 -8.22 7.48 10.17
CA ILE A 304 -8.53 6.97 11.52
C ILE A 304 -7.44 6.00 11.99
N ILE A 305 -7.02 5.06 11.14
CA ILE A 305 -5.96 4.12 11.48
C ILE A 305 -4.63 4.85 11.68
N MET A 306 -4.26 5.75 10.76
CA MET A 306 -3.01 6.51 10.86
C MET A 306 -2.95 7.31 12.17
N GLU A 307 -4.06 7.93 12.61
CA GLU A 307 -4.17 8.64 13.88
C GLU A 307 -3.88 7.73 15.09
N VAL A 308 -4.32 6.47 15.03
CA VAL A 308 -4.10 5.48 16.11
C VAL A 308 -2.64 5.02 16.16
N ILE A 309 -2.02 4.73 15.00
CA ILE A 309 -0.70 4.11 14.95
C ILE A 309 0.46 5.09 15.02
N ALA A 310 0.24 6.37 14.68
CA ALA A 310 1.27 7.40 14.70
C ALA A 310 1.85 7.68 16.10
N GLY A 311 3.07 8.21 16.14
CA GLY A 311 3.72 8.75 17.32
C GLY A 311 4.94 7.97 17.80
N TYR A 312 5.66 8.57 18.75
CA TYR A 312 6.92 8.11 19.31
C TYR A 312 6.82 6.73 19.97
N ASP A 313 7.83 5.91 19.74
CA ASP A 313 8.08 4.63 20.42
C ASP A 313 9.55 4.58 20.83
N SER A 314 9.82 4.50 22.14
CA SER A 314 11.19 4.45 22.69
C SER A 314 11.99 3.22 22.22
N LYS A 315 11.33 2.17 21.73
CA LYS A 315 11.96 0.96 21.19
C LYS A 315 12.38 1.12 19.72
N ASP A 316 11.82 2.09 18.99
CA ASP A 316 12.21 2.40 17.62
C ASP A 316 12.76 3.83 17.51
N GLN A 317 14.08 3.92 17.51
CA GLN A 317 14.83 5.19 17.60
C GLN A 317 14.45 6.19 16.48
N ILE A 318 14.07 5.70 15.30
CA ILE A 318 13.72 6.60 14.20
C ILE A 318 12.47 7.41 14.49
N THR A 319 11.60 6.92 15.39
CA THR A 319 10.39 7.63 15.79
C THR A 319 10.66 8.86 16.66
N ALA A 320 11.89 9.06 17.10
CA ALA A 320 12.32 10.32 17.73
C ALA A 320 12.06 11.54 16.84
N ALA A 321 12.05 11.36 15.51
CA ALA A 321 11.69 12.42 14.57
C ALA A 321 10.24 12.93 14.74
N ALA A 322 9.35 12.13 15.30
CA ALA A 322 7.97 12.52 15.61
C ALA A 322 7.78 13.05 17.04
N TYR A 323 8.82 12.97 17.90
CA TYR A 323 8.73 13.41 19.28
C TYR A 323 8.52 14.92 19.37
N GLY A 324 7.62 15.34 20.26
CA GLY A 324 7.32 16.77 20.46
C GLY A 324 6.43 17.40 19.37
N ARG A 325 6.06 16.66 18.31
CA ARG A 325 5.09 17.14 17.34
C ARG A 325 3.67 17.04 17.91
N PRO A 326 2.76 17.98 17.56
CA PRO A 326 1.36 17.88 17.92
C PRO A 326 0.79 16.54 17.47
N ARG A 327 -0.07 15.94 18.27
CA ARG A 327 -0.81 14.77 17.86
C ARG A 327 -1.95 15.21 16.95
N GLU A 328 -1.77 14.97 15.66
CA GLU A 328 -2.74 15.38 14.65
C GLU A 328 -4.01 14.52 14.71
N THR A 329 -5.14 15.16 14.46
CA THR A 329 -6.43 14.51 14.27
C THR A 329 -6.70 14.31 12.79
N TYR A 330 -5.96 13.40 12.16
CA TYR A 330 -6.02 13.18 10.70
C TYR A 330 -7.44 12.98 10.17
N ARG A 331 -8.30 12.27 10.92
CA ARG A 331 -9.71 12.05 10.55
C ARG A 331 -10.52 13.36 10.43
N ALA A 332 -10.15 14.43 11.13
CA ALA A 332 -10.82 15.71 11.03
C ALA A 332 -10.50 16.44 9.70
N HIS A 333 -9.42 16.04 9.06
CA HIS A 333 -8.93 16.59 7.81
C HIS A 333 -9.30 15.74 6.58
N ALA A 334 -9.64 14.47 6.77
CA ALA A 334 -9.99 13.55 5.70
C ALA A 334 -11.47 13.62 5.28
N ASN A 335 -12.03 14.83 5.16
CA ASN A 335 -13.45 15.06 4.82
C ASN A 335 -13.66 16.25 3.87
N LYS A 336 -12.61 16.67 3.19
CA LYS A 336 -12.66 17.79 2.24
C LYS A 336 -13.43 17.40 0.99
N LYS A 337 -13.99 18.41 0.32
CA LYS A 337 -14.77 18.26 -0.93
C LYS A 337 -14.24 19.13 -2.07
N SER A 338 -13.22 19.95 -1.82
CA SER A 338 -12.62 20.86 -2.77
C SER A 338 -11.12 20.89 -2.58
N LEU A 339 -10.39 21.11 -3.67
CA LEU A 339 -8.96 21.34 -3.72
C LEU A 339 -8.60 22.82 -3.91
N THR A 340 -9.57 23.72 -3.74
CA THR A 340 -9.31 25.17 -3.83
C THR A 340 -8.20 25.57 -2.84
N GLY A 341 -7.21 26.28 -3.34
CA GLY A 341 -6.02 26.67 -2.57
C GLY A 341 -4.88 25.66 -2.57
N LYS A 342 -5.12 24.41 -3.02
CA LYS A 342 -4.04 23.42 -3.17
C LYS A 342 -3.29 23.61 -4.47
N ARG A 343 -1.96 23.48 -4.41
CA ARG A 343 -1.06 23.59 -5.55
C ARG A 343 -0.29 22.28 -5.73
N LEU A 344 -0.54 21.59 -6.84
CA LEU A 344 -0.03 20.23 -7.09
C LEU A 344 0.93 20.23 -8.29
N GLY A 345 2.05 19.53 -8.13
CA GLY A 345 3.07 19.41 -9.16
C GLY A 345 3.05 18.06 -9.86
N VAL A 346 2.86 18.03 -11.18
CA VAL A 346 2.81 16.81 -11.98
C VAL A 346 4.20 16.36 -12.35
N VAL A 347 4.58 15.12 -11.96
CA VAL A 347 5.87 14.51 -12.27
C VAL A 347 5.77 13.74 -13.59
N ARG A 348 5.94 14.45 -14.71
CA ARG A 348 5.84 13.85 -16.06
C ARG A 348 6.91 12.80 -16.35
N GLU A 349 8.04 12.85 -15.66
CA GLU A 349 9.07 11.80 -15.76
C GLU A 349 8.54 10.41 -15.41
N PHE A 350 7.50 10.30 -14.58
CA PHE A 350 6.86 9.04 -14.23
C PHE A 350 5.65 8.69 -15.11
N MET A 351 5.40 9.47 -16.16
CA MET A 351 4.30 9.27 -17.10
C MET A 351 4.82 9.08 -18.54
N ALA A 352 6.04 8.58 -18.70
CA ALA A 352 6.57 8.32 -20.04
C ALA A 352 5.95 7.04 -20.62
N GLU A 353 5.46 7.12 -21.85
CA GLU A 353 5.10 5.95 -22.66
C GLU A 353 6.38 5.27 -23.17
N ALA A 354 6.98 4.41 -22.36
CA ALA A 354 8.13 3.63 -22.80
C ALA A 354 7.72 2.47 -23.71
N THR A 355 6.50 1.97 -23.55
CA THR A 355 5.94 0.90 -24.36
C THR A 355 4.41 1.06 -24.47
N LEU A 356 3.78 0.30 -25.37
CA LEU A 356 2.31 0.29 -25.51
C LEU A 356 1.60 -0.11 -24.23
N ALA A 357 2.24 -0.87 -23.34
CA ALA A 357 1.67 -1.27 -22.05
C ALA A 357 1.41 -0.09 -21.11
N ASP A 358 2.12 1.03 -21.28
CA ASP A 358 1.98 2.22 -20.43
C ASP A 358 0.77 3.08 -20.81
N ARG A 359 0.35 3.02 -22.08
CA ARG A 359 -0.53 4.01 -22.73
C ARG A 359 -1.85 4.23 -21.99
N ASP A 360 -2.58 3.18 -21.69
CA ASP A 360 -3.92 3.35 -21.13
C ASP A 360 -3.91 3.78 -19.66
N SER A 361 -2.92 3.36 -18.89
CA SER A 361 -2.72 3.89 -17.54
C SER A 361 -2.35 5.38 -17.54
N ILE A 362 -1.55 5.83 -18.53
CA ILE A 362 -1.23 7.26 -18.69
C ILE A 362 -2.48 8.06 -19.10
N ARG A 363 -3.35 7.50 -19.93
CA ARG A 363 -4.66 8.11 -20.23
C ARG A 363 -5.45 8.36 -18.95
N VAL A 364 -5.60 7.33 -18.10
CA VAL A 364 -6.29 7.45 -16.80
C VAL A 364 -5.63 8.49 -15.91
N ALA A 365 -4.30 8.51 -15.86
CA ALA A 365 -3.57 9.51 -15.06
C ALA A 365 -3.80 10.95 -15.56
N ASN A 366 -3.90 11.17 -16.88
CA ASN A 366 -4.23 12.47 -17.45
C ASN A 366 -5.67 12.88 -17.13
N GLU A 367 -6.62 11.95 -17.15
CA GLU A 367 -8.00 12.18 -16.72
C GLU A 367 -8.05 12.56 -15.23
N ALA A 368 -7.28 11.88 -14.37
CA ALA A 368 -7.15 12.22 -12.96
C ALA A 368 -6.58 13.63 -12.73
N ILE A 369 -5.58 14.06 -13.52
CA ILE A 369 -5.04 15.42 -13.45
C ILE A 369 -6.10 16.45 -13.87
N ALA A 370 -6.94 16.15 -14.86
CA ALA A 370 -8.06 17.00 -15.24
C ALA A 370 -9.10 17.11 -14.11
N ASP A 371 -9.38 15.99 -13.42
CA ASP A 371 -10.25 15.99 -12.24
C ASP A 371 -9.69 16.86 -11.10
N LEU A 372 -8.39 16.81 -10.83
CA LEU A 372 -7.76 17.68 -9.83
C LEU A 372 -7.97 19.17 -10.15
N LYS A 373 -7.82 19.56 -11.42
CA LYS A 373 -8.12 20.93 -11.89
C LYS A 373 -9.61 21.29 -11.67
N ARG A 374 -10.51 20.38 -12.06
CA ARG A 374 -11.95 20.56 -11.91
C ARG A 374 -12.36 20.73 -10.43
N LEU A 375 -11.65 20.08 -9.52
CA LEU A 375 -11.87 20.18 -8.08
C LEU A 375 -11.26 21.45 -7.45
N GLY A 376 -10.59 22.28 -8.24
CA GLY A 376 -10.09 23.59 -7.83
C GLY A 376 -8.59 23.65 -7.51
N ALA A 377 -7.83 22.59 -7.77
CA ALA A 377 -6.37 22.61 -7.59
C ALA A 377 -5.70 23.48 -8.66
N THR A 378 -4.67 24.21 -8.25
CA THR A 378 -3.68 24.79 -9.17
C THR A 378 -2.68 23.73 -9.55
N ILE A 379 -2.52 23.47 -10.84
CA ILE A 379 -1.61 22.42 -11.34
C ILE A 379 -0.38 23.04 -11.97
N VAL A 380 0.80 22.63 -11.51
CA VAL A 380 2.10 22.88 -12.14
C VAL A 380 2.45 21.66 -12.97
N ASP A 381 2.47 21.79 -14.30
CA ASP A 381 2.59 20.66 -15.22
C ASP A 381 3.41 21.04 -16.47
N PRO A 382 4.59 20.47 -16.67
CA PRO A 382 5.31 19.61 -15.76
C PRO A 382 6.02 20.37 -14.64
N VAL A 383 6.33 19.65 -13.54
CA VAL A 383 7.34 20.13 -12.59
C VAL A 383 8.71 19.87 -13.18
N ASN A 384 9.56 20.91 -13.17
CA ASN A 384 10.93 20.81 -13.65
C ASN A 384 11.87 20.38 -12.50
N PHE A 385 12.45 19.20 -12.61
CA PHE A 385 13.48 18.70 -11.70
C PHE A 385 14.89 18.93 -12.25
N HIS A 386 15.03 19.13 -13.54
CA HIS A 386 16.30 19.14 -14.23
C HIS A 386 17.27 20.20 -13.67
N ASP A 387 16.82 21.43 -13.54
CA ASP A 387 17.67 22.55 -13.07
C ASP A 387 18.10 22.35 -11.61
N THR A 388 17.21 21.89 -10.77
CA THR A 388 17.52 21.59 -9.35
C THR A 388 18.48 20.39 -9.24
N ILE A 389 18.33 19.38 -10.08
CA ILE A 389 19.24 18.23 -10.11
C ILE A 389 20.62 18.69 -10.58
N ALA A 390 20.68 19.51 -11.65
CA ALA A 390 21.93 20.04 -12.17
C ALA A 390 22.66 20.94 -11.16
N GLU A 391 21.91 21.69 -10.36
CA GLU A 391 22.46 22.53 -9.28
C GLU A 391 23.00 21.71 -8.09
N LEU A 392 22.18 20.77 -7.57
CA LEU A 392 22.45 20.14 -6.28
C LEU A 392 23.27 18.84 -6.38
N VAL A 393 23.05 18.01 -7.39
CA VAL A 393 23.65 16.67 -7.44
C VAL A 393 25.15 16.72 -7.63
N PRO A 394 25.74 17.58 -8.49
CA PRO A 394 27.20 17.71 -8.61
C PRO A 394 27.86 18.06 -7.27
N TYR A 395 27.22 18.90 -6.50
CA TYR A 395 27.72 19.34 -5.19
C TYR A 395 27.52 18.30 -4.09
N LEU A 396 26.32 17.69 -4.01
CA LEU A 396 25.98 16.78 -2.92
C LEU A 396 26.46 15.34 -3.16
N GLU A 397 26.48 14.89 -4.42
CA GLU A 397 26.81 13.50 -4.77
C GLU A 397 27.66 13.44 -6.07
N PRO A 398 28.87 14.00 -6.10
CA PRO A 398 29.72 14.01 -7.30
C PRO A 398 30.05 12.60 -7.82
N SER A 399 30.07 11.59 -6.94
CA SER A 399 30.29 10.20 -7.35
C SER A 399 29.20 9.65 -8.29
N LEU A 400 28.00 10.21 -8.28
CA LEU A 400 26.94 9.83 -9.21
C LEU A 400 27.33 10.15 -10.64
N PHE A 401 27.94 11.30 -10.88
CA PHE A 401 28.44 11.67 -12.21
C PHE A 401 29.51 10.70 -12.70
N THR A 402 30.46 10.33 -11.83
CA THR A 402 31.52 9.38 -12.21
C THR A 402 30.96 8.04 -12.65
N GLN A 403 29.89 7.57 -12.02
CA GLN A 403 29.28 6.29 -12.36
C GLN A 403 28.34 6.37 -13.57
N GLU A 404 27.49 7.38 -13.62
CA GLU A 404 26.41 7.46 -14.60
C GLU A 404 26.89 8.09 -15.93
N PHE A 405 27.75 9.09 -15.90
CA PHE A 405 28.31 9.63 -17.14
C PHE A 405 29.33 8.70 -17.81
N LYS A 406 29.99 7.81 -17.04
CA LYS A 406 30.78 6.74 -17.61
C LYS A 406 29.92 5.74 -18.41
N SER A 407 28.70 5.49 -17.95
CA SER A 407 27.75 4.63 -18.65
C SER A 407 27.08 5.31 -19.85
N LEU A 408 27.09 6.64 -19.91
CA LEU A 408 26.55 7.45 -21.01
C LEU A 408 27.55 7.72 -22.15
N ASP A 409 28.74 7.11 -22.08
CA ASP A 409 29.79 7.19 -23.12
C ASP A 409 30.18 8.64 -23.47
N LEU A 410 30.37 9.46 -22.46
CA LEU A 410 30.98 10.79 -22.60
C LEU A 410 32.50 10.63 -22.75
N ALA A 411 32.91 9.95 -23.81
CA ALA A 411 34.33 9.64 -24.07
C ALA A 411 35.18 10.91 -24.07
N GLY A 412 36.23 10.90 -23.25
CA GLY A 412 37.22 11.99 -23.22
C GLY A 412 36.88 13.14 -22.25
N VAL A 413 35.76 13.12 -21.57
CA VAL A 413 35.40 14.12 -20.54
C VAL A 413 35.76 13.63 -19.17
N ASN A 414 36.51 14.42 -18.39
CA ASN A 414 36.72 14.15 -16.97
C ASN A 414 35.38 14.34 -16.25
N PRO A 415 34.82 13.31 -15.56
CA PRO A 415 33.53 13.42 -14.90
C PRO A 415 33.46 14.50 -13.82
N ILE A 416 34.58 14.80 -13.13
CA ILE A 416 34.62 15.84 -12.08
C ILE A 416 34.54 17.21 -12.73
N ASP A 417 35.34 17.47 -13.78
CA ASP A 417 35.32 18.75 -14.47
C ASP A 417 33.94 19.01 -15.11
N HIS A 418 33.32 17.97 -15.63
CA HIS A 418 31.97 18.07 -16.18
C HIS A 418 30.92 18.36 -15.07
N ALA A 419 31.05 17.74 -13.93
CA ALA A 419 30.19 18.03 -12.76
C ALA A 419 30.33 19.47 -12.28
N VAL A 420 31.56 19.99 -12.24
CA VAL A 420 31.85 21.39 -11.89
C VAL A 420 31.24 22.33 -12.92
N ALA A 421 31.41 22.04 -14.22
CA ALA A 421 30.84 22.85 -15.30
C ALA A 421 29.31 22.90 -15.24
N ILE A 422 28.63 21.74 -15.01
CA ILE A 422 27.17 21.65 -14.87
C ILE A 422 26.71 22.42 -13.63
N SER A 423 27.45 22.34 -12.53
CA SER A 423 27.12 23.08 -11.30
C SER A 423 27.17 24.61 -11.52
N ALA A 424 28.08 25.08 -12.39
CA ALA A 424 28.19 26.49 -12.79
C ALA A 424 27.13 26.90 -13.82
N ASP A 425 26.80 26.01 -14.76
CA ASP A 425 25.78 26.21 -15.77
C ASP A 425 24.90 24.98 -15.94
N PRO A 426 23.71 24.94 -15.29
CA PRO A 426 22.78 23.82 -15.32
C PRO A 426 22.34 23.40 -16.74
N LYS A 427 22.42 24.29 -17.73
CA LYS A 427 22.07 23.99 -19.12
C LYS A 427 23.02 22.98 -19.80
N LEU A 428 24.18 22.78 -19.21
CA LEU A 428 25.14 21.77 -19.68
C LEU A 428 24.75 20.34 -19.25
N MET A 429 23.78 20.18 -18.34
CA MET A 429 23.26 18.86 -17.97
C MET A 429 22.54 18.24 -19.18
N PRO A 430 22.96 17.05 -19.64
CA PRO A 430 22.21 16.35 -20.67
C PRO A 430 20.76 16.12 -20.23
N GLY A 431 19.82 16.45 -21.11
CA GLY A 431 18.40 16.27 -20.84
C GLY A 431 17.91 14.83 -21.02
N GLY A 432 16.69 14.57 -20.56
CA GLY A 432 16.00 13.30 -20.77
C GLY A 432 16.70 12.09 -20.14
N PRO A 433 16.61 10.91 -20.77
CA PRO A 433 17.18 9.67 -20.23
C PRO A 433 18.72 9.69 -20.15
N ARG A 434 19.38 10.54 -20.89
CA ARG A 434 20.85 10.66 -20.92
C ARG A 434 21.42 11.49 -19.78
N GLY A 435 20.57 12.24 -19.10
CA GLY A 435 20.96 13.06 -17.95
C GLY A 435 20.71 12.36 -16.62
N ILE A 436 21.25 12.94 -15.56
CA ILE A 436 20.86 12.55 -14.21
C ILE A 436 19.49 13.16 -13.97
N ASN A 437 18.50 12.30 -13.79
CA ASN A 437 17.11 12.67 -13.64
C ASN A 437 16.51 12.06 -12.35
N LEU A 438 15.28 12.43 -12.03
CA LEU A 438 14.61 11.96 -10.81
C LEU A 438 14.49 10.44 -10.75
N ARG A 439 14.29 9.74 -11.87
CA ARG A 439 14.24 8.27 -11.92
C ARG A 439 15.55 7.65 -11.49
N LEU A 440 16.66 8.21 -11.92
CA LEU A 440 17.99 7.73 -11.58
C LEU A 440 18.27 7.96 -10.09
N LEU A 441 17.94 9.12 -9.55
CA LEU A 441 18.06 9.43 -8.12
C LEU A 441 17.17 8.51 -7.27
N ALA A 442 15.94 8.24 -7.72
CA ALA A 442 14.99 7.36 -7.08
C ALA A 442 15.17 5.87 -7.41
N GLY A 443 16.21 5.52 -8.16
CA GLY A 443 16.47 4.15 -8.61
C GLY A 443 16.63 3.13 -7.48
N PRO A 444 16.39 1.84 -7.76
CA PRO A 444 16.40 0.78 -6.76
C PRO A 444 17.83 0.47 -6.33
N ARG A 445 18.32 1.12 -5.30
CA ARG A 445 19.56 0.74 -4.61
C ARG A 445 19.23 0.30 -3.19
N ARG A 446 19.69 -0.88 -2.82
CA ARG A 446 19.54 -1.44 -1.49
C ARG A 446 20.87 -1.36 -0.76
N GLY A 447 20.85 -0.91 0.49
CA GLY A 447 21.98 -1.11 1.40
C GLY A 447 22.00 -2.56 1.90
N ASP A 448 23.16 -3.04 2.34
CA ASP A 448 23.35 -4.39 2.91
C ASP A 448 22.78 -4.47 4.35
N GLU A 449 21.52 -4.05 4.53
CA GLU A 449 20.88 -3.86 5.83
C GLU A 449 20.14 -5.09 6.35
N GLY A 450 19.83 -6.05 5.46
CA GLY A 450 18.95 -7.17 5.79
C GLY A 450 19.48 -8.01 6.94
N LYS A 451 20.76 -8.38 6.91
CA LYS A 451 21.42 -9.15 7.98
C LYS A 451 21.35 -8.43 9.33
N TYR A 452 21.67 -7.14 9.36
CA TYR A 452 21.60 -6.34 10.57
C TYR A 452 20.17 -6.26 11.11
N GLY A 453 19.22 -5.95 10.24
CA GLY A 453 17.82 -5.81 10.60
C GLY A 453 17.24 -7.09 11.20
N ILE A 454 17.44 -8.24 10.54
CA ILE A 454 16.88 -9.51 11.00
C ILE A 454 17.56 -9.99 12.30
N ASN A 455 18.88 -9.83 12.43
CA ASN A 455 19.59 -10.18 13.67
C ASN A 455 19.12 -9.33 14.85
N ARG A 456 18.88 -8.06 14.63
CA ARG A 456 18.31 -7.16 15.63
C ARG A 456 16.89 -7.59 16.02
N TYR A 457 16.03 -7.84 15.04
CA TYR A 457 14.65 -8.29 15.26
C TYR A 457 14.59 -9.58 16.08
N LEU A 458 15.37 -10.62 15.71
CA LEU A 458 15.41 -11.89 16.44
C LEU A 458 15.87 -11.72 17.88
N ARG A 459 16.88 -10.89 18.13
CA ARG A 459 17.34 -10.55 19.47
C ARG A 459 16.30 -9.83 20.29
N GLU A 460 15.63 -8.81 19.72
CA GLU A 460 14.61 -8.01 20.40
C GLU A 460 13.35 -8.84 20.69
N ARG A 461 13.00 -9.76 19.79
CA ARG A 461 11.92 -10.72 19.96
C ARG A 461 12.23 -11.76 21.05
N GLY A 462 13.51 -12.02 21.33
CA GLY A 462 13.93 -13.06 22.24
C GLY A 462 13.65 -14.47 21.71
N ASP A 463 13.78 -14.66 20.40
CA ASP A 463 13.52 -15.96 19.74
C ASP A 463 14.41 -17.07 20.32
N LEU A 464 13.80 -18.19 20.67
CA LEU A 464 14.49 -19.32 21.31
C LEU A 464 15.19 -20.23 20.30
N LYS A 465 14.68 -20.29 19.06
CA LYS A 465 15.18 -21.17 18.00
C LYS A 465 16.23 -20.48 17.14
N PHE A 466 15.93 -19.23 16.74
CA PHE A 466 16.80 -18.46 15.85
C PHE A 466 17.27 -17.19 16.56
N LYS A 467 18.55 -17.13 16.84
CA LYS A 467 19.18 -15.98 17.49
C LYS A 467 19.78 -14.99 16.50
N ASN A 468 20.00 -15.47 15.28
CA ASN A 468 20.57 -14.70 14.18
C ASN A 468 20.19 -15.31 12.82
N ILE A 469 20.53 -14.63 11.75
CA ILE A 469 20.19 -15.04 10.39
C ILE A 469 20.88 -16.36 9.99
N ALA A 470 22.06 -16.67 10.53
CA ALA A 470 22.76 -17.92 10.21
C ALA A 470 21.98 -19.13 10.73
N ASP A 471 21.38 -19.02 11.92
CA ASP A 471 20.52 -20.08 12.47
C ASP A 471 19.31 -20.32 11.58
N MET A 472 18.71 -19.24 11.02
CA MET A 472 17.59 -19.36 10.09
C MET A 472 18.00 -20.06 8.79
N PHE A 473 19.15 -19.71 8.22
CA PHE A 473 19.66 -20.34 6.99
C PHE A 473 20.03 -21.80 7.17
N ALA A 474 20.42 -22.21 8.38
CA ALA A 474 20.71 -23.60 8.71
C ALA A 474 19.45 -24.46 8.87
N ALA A 475 18.26 -23.86 9.01
CA ALA A 475 17.01 -24.57 9.13
C ALA A 475 16.64 -25.25 7.79
N PRO A 476 16.33 -26.57 7.78
CA PRO A 476 16.01 -27.31 6.54
C PRO A 476 14.80 -26.75 5.80
N THR A 477 13.87 -26.15 6.52
CA THR A 477 12.61 -25.59 6.01
C THR A 477 12.69 -24.09 5.77
N PHE A 478 13.88 -23.48 5.85
CA PHE A 478 14.01 -22.09 5.48
C PHE A 478 13.71 -21.97 3.97
N ALA A 479 12.62 -21.29 3.65
CA ALA A 479 12.16 -21.09 2.27
C ALA A 479 13.09 -20.18 1.45
N GLY A 480 14.21 -19.79 2.01
CA GLY A 480 15.27 -19.00 1.41
C GLY A 480 15.99 -19.66 0.23
N ASN A 481 15.37 -20.59 -0.48
CA ASN A 481 15.82 -20.98 -1.82
C ASN A 481 15.75 -19.84 -2.83
N GLN A 482 15.12 -18.73 -2.45
CA GLN A 482 15.07 -17.56 -3.27
C GLN A 482 16.43 -16.85 -3.27
N ALA A 483 17.06 -16.79 -4.43
CA ALA A 483 18.39 -16.18 -4.59
C ALA A 483 18.46 -14.76 -4.00
N ASN A 484 17.37 -13.97 -4.11
CA ASN A 484 17.32 -12.63 -3.55
C ASN A 484 17.31 -12.61 -2.01
N LEU A 485 16.60 -13.56 -1.37
CA LEU A 485 16.60 -13.66 0.09
C LEU A 485 17.97 -14.08 0.59
N ARG A 486 18.61 -15.05 -0.08
CA ARG A 486 19.99 -15.45 0.24
C ARG A 486 20.95 -14.29 0.09
N ASN A 487 20.88 -13.54 -1.00
CA ASN A 487 21.73 -12.37 -1.21
C ASN A 487 21.46 -11.23 -0.20
N GLN A 488 20.20 -11.04 0.18
CA GLN A 488 19.81 -9.95 1.06
C GLN A 488 20.09 -10.24 2.53
N PHE A 489 19.88 -11.47 2.96
CA PHE A 489 20.02 -11.90 4.36
C PHE A 489 21.22 -12.81 4.59
N SER A 490 22.07 -13.03 3.57
CA SER A 490 23.23 -13.92 3.71
C SER A 490 24.05 -13.59 4.95
N PRO A 491 24.52 -14.61 5.70
CA PRO A 491 25.51 -14.40 6.77
C PRO A 491 26.78 -13.71 6.28
N ASP A 492 27.13 -13.93 4.99
CA ASP A 492 28.31 -13.34 4.34
C ASP A 492 28.01 -11.95 3.73
N ALA A 493 26.77 -11.45 3.83
CA ALA A 493 26.44 -10.12 3.37
C ALA A 493 27.31 -9.08 4.09
N LYS A 494 27.81 -8.11 3.33
CA LYS A 494 28.65 -7.03 3.86
C LYS A 494 27.87 -6.24 4.91
N THR A 495 28.59 -5.70 5.88
CA THR A 495 28.03 -4.90 6.95
C THR A 495 27.71 -3.48 6.47
N LEU A 496 27.06 -2.69 7.35
CA LEU A 496 26.73 -1.28 7.09
C LEU A 496 27.95 -0.37 6.83
N ASP A 497 29.18 -0.86 7.10
CA ASP A 497 30.43 -0.10 6.93
C ASP A 497 30.96 -0.10 5.49
N THR A 498 30.19 -0.59 4.54
CA THR A 498 30.64 -0.64 3.14
C THR A 498 30.48 0.71 2.44
N PRO A 499 31.36 1.03 1.46
CA PRO A 499 31.18 2.22 0.63
C PRO A 499 29.81 2.28 -0.05
N ALA A 500 29.23 1.12 -0.40
CA ALA A 500 27.89 1.03 -0.98
C ALA A 500 26.79 1.57 -0.03
N HIS A 501 26.92 1.31 1.28
CA HIS A 501 25.98 1.85 2.26
C HIS A 501 26.12 3.37 2.39
N THR A 502 27.33 3.89 2.43
CA THR A 502 27.58 5.34 2.45
C THR A 502 27.00 6.03 1.23
N THR A 503 27.24 5.49 0.04
CA THR A 503 26.65 5.99 -1.21
C THR A 503 25.13 5.97 -1.18
N HIS A 504 24.53 4.90 -0.66
CA HIS A 504 23.07 4.81 -0.50
C HIS A 504 22.52 5.90 0.43
N THR A 505 23.17 6.14 1.56
CA THR A 505 22.77 7.17 2.52
C THR A 505 22.89 8.57 1.93
N LEU A 506 23.99 8.85 1.22
CA LEU A 506 24.20 10.13 0.56
C LEU A 506 23.15 10.37 -0.54
N ARG A 507 22.84 9.35 -1.36
CA ARG A 507 21.80 9.45 -2.39
C ARG A 507 20.42 9.75 -1.80
N ARG A 508 20.07 9.12 -0.67
CA ARG A 508 18.83 9.43 0.04
C ARG A 508 18.78 10.89 0.49
N TYR A 509 19.89 11.39 1.04
CA TYR A 509 20.01 12.79 1.43
C TYR A 509 19.84 13.72 0.22
N THR A 510 20.57 13.47 -0.87
CA THR A 510 20.52 14.26 -2.11
C THR A 510 19.11 14.29 -2.69
N LEU A 511 18.45 13.13 -2.80
CA LEU A 511 17.06 13.06 -3.28
C LEU A 511 16.12 13.90 -2.40
N ARG A 512 16.28 13.86 -1.07
CA ARG A 512 15.45 14.68 -0.17
C ARG A 512 15.65 16.17 -0.44
N GLN A 513 16.89 16.62 -0.62
CA GLN A 513 17.18 18.03 -0.89
C GLN A 513 16.60 18.48 -2.24
N VAL A 514 16.72 17.67 -3.28
CA VAL A 514 16.11 17.94 -4.59
C VAL A 514 14.59 18.08 -4.45
N LEU A 515 13.92 17.15 -3.80
CA LEU A 515 12.47 17.19 -3.62
C LEU A 515 12.03 18.42 -2.82
N LEU A 516 12.70 18.71 -1.71
CA LEU A 516 12.37 19.87 -0.85
C LEU A 516 12.51 21.18 -1.61
N LYS A 517 13.63 21.35 -2.35
CA LYS A 517 13.88 22.57 -3.12
C LYS A 517 12.85 22.74 -4.24
N VAL A 518 12.59 21.69 -5.02
CA VAL A 518 11.60 21.75 -6.10
C VAL A 518 10.21 22.07 -5.58
N MET A 519 9.80 21.45 -4.47
CA MET A 519 8.49 21.72 -3.86
C MET A 519 8.42 23.15 -3.31
N ALA A 520 9.48 23.66 -2.70
CA ALA A 520 9.53 25.00 -2.15
C ALA A 520 9.50 26.09 -3.25
N ASP A 521 10.37 25.95 -4.27
CA ASP A 521 10.49 26.91 -5.37
C ASP A 521 9.17 27.05 -6.16
N ASN A 522 8.44 25.94 -6.32
CA ASN A 522 7.15 25.90 -6.98
C ASN A 522 5.95 26.09 -6.03
N LYS A 523 6.19 26.24 -4.71
CA LYS A 523 5.15 26.39 -3.68
C LYS A 523 4.12 25.26 -3.73
N LEU A 524 4.59 24.01 -3.84
CA LEU A 524 3.72 22.85 -3.99
C LEU A 524 3.27 22.31 -2.64
N ASP A 525 2.01 21.95 -2.55
CA ASP A 525 1.47 21.17 -1.43
C ASP A 525 1.80 19.68 -1.55
N ALA A 526 1.84 19.17 -2.79
CA ALA A 526 2.24 17.79 -3.06
C ALA A 526 2.71 17.62 -4.51
N LEU A 527 3.51 16.57 -4.75
CA LEU A 527 3.77 16.02 -6.08
C LEU A 527 2.71 14.97 -6.41
N VAL A 528 2.33 14.86 -7.69
CA VAL A 528 1.30 13.91 -8.16
C VAL A 528 1.76 13.18 -9.41
N TYR A 529 1.55 11.86 -9.42
CA TYR A 529 1.91 10.95 -10.51
C TYR A 529 1.15 9.62 -10.36
N PRO A 530 1.00 8.82 -11.44
CA PRO A 530 0.47 7.46 -11.29
C PRO A 530 1.45 6.59 -10.49
N TYR A 531 0.94 5.78 -9.56
CA TYR A 531 1.79 4.83 -8.84
C TYR A 531 2.53 3.90 -9.82
N SER A 532 1.82 3.43 -10.84
CA SER A 532 2.38 2.60 -11.92
C SER A 532 1.72 2.95 -13.25
N THR A 533 2.49 2.92 -14.32
CA THR A 533 2.00 3.06 -15.69
C THR A 533 1.60 1.71 -16.30
N ILE A 534 1.94 0.60 -15.64
CA ILE A 534 1.51 -0.74 -16.04
C ILE A 534 0.58 -1.30 -14.97
N PRO A 535 -0.63 -1.75 -15.32
CA PRO A 535 -1.57 -2.35 -14.38
C PRO A 535 -1.07 -3.70 -13.85
N ALA A 536 -1.82 -4.32 -12.93
CA ALA A 536 -1.48 -5.61 -12.35
C ALA A 536 -1.18 -6.65 -13.44
N HIS A 537 0.02 -7.24 -13.40
CA HIS A 537 0.45 -8.22 -14.41
C HIS A 537 -0.14 -9.61 -14.15
N PRO A 538 -0.15 -10.52 -15.14
CA PRO A 538 -0.58 -11.90 -14.95
C PRO A 538 0.24 -12.63 -13.87
N ILE A 539 -0.38 -13.59 -13.21
CA ILE A 539 0.32 -14.51 -12.30
C ILE A 539 1.29 -15.33 -13.13
N LEU A 540 2.55 -15.26 -12.75
CA LEU A 540 3.62 -15.96 -13.47
C LEU A 540 3.61 -17.44 -13.10
N ILE A 541 3.67 -18.28 -14.12
CA ILE A 541 3.82 -19.72 -14.01
C ILE A 541 5.28 -19.99 -13.69
N ASN A 542 5.59 -20.49 -12.48
CA ASN A 542 6.95 -20.89 -12.14
C ASN A 542 6.98 -21.90 -11.01
N ARG A 543 7.67 -22.97 -11.24
CA ARG A 543 7.75 -24.16 -10.40
C ARG A 543 8.70 -23.99 -9.22
N GLU A 544 9.83 -23.32 -9.42
CA GLU A 544 10.92 -23.35 -8.46
C GLU A 544 10.92 -22.12 -7.55
N PRO A 545 10.91 -22.30 -6.22
CA PRO A 545 11.10 -21.21 -5.28
C PRO A 545 12.41 -20.44 -5.50
N ALA A 546 13.45 -21.10 -6.00
CA ALA A 546 14.72 -20.47 -6.37
C ALA A 546 14.58 -19.47 -7.53
N ASN A 547 13.68 -19.73 -8.46
CA ASN A 547 13.38 -18.87 -9.60
C ASN A 547 12.23 -17.88 -9.33
N TYR A 548 11.66 -17.94 -8.15
CA TYR A 548 10.56 -17.12 -7.70
C TYR A 548 10.83 -15.61 -7.78
N ASN A 549 12.12 -15.25 -7.63
CA ASN A 549 12.61 -13.88 -7.76
C ASN A 549 13.49 -13.66 -8.99
N THR A 550 14.01 -14.71 -9.61
CA THR A 550 14.45 -14.61 -10.98
C THR A 550 13.18 -14.59 -11.80
N ARG A 551 12.51 -13.46 -11.77
CA ARG A 551 11.34 -13.20 -12.55
C ARG A 551 11.54 -13.77 -13.92
N THR A 552 10.78 -14.77 -14.24
CA THR A 552 10.54 -15.23 -15.60
C THR A 552 9.76 -14.20 -16.41
N GLU A 553 9.51 -13.01 -15.84
CA GLU A 553 9.42 -11.87 -16.73
C GLU A 553 10.71 -11.91 -17.56
N PRO A 554 10.57 -11.91 -18.86
CA PRO A 554 11.70 -11.77 -19.76
C PRO A 554 12.38 -10.44 -19.50
N ARG A 555 13.16 -10.36 -18.45
CA ARG A 555 13.91 -9.16 -18.04
C ARG A 555 15.27 -9.07 -18.66
N ASN A 556 15.71 -10.08 -19.37
CA ASN A 556 16.88 -9.99 -20.20
C ASN A 556 16.57 -9.24 -21.51
N LEU A 557 15.92 -8.12 -21.36
CA LEU A 557 15.89 -7.08 -22.36
C LEU A 557 17.30 -6.51 -22.66
N LYS A 558 18.34 -6.92 -21.94
CA LYS A 558 19.74 -6.55 -22.26
C LYS A 558 20.14 -6.84 -23.69
N ALA A 559 19.45 -7.76 -24.36
CA ALA A 559 19.72 -8.10 -25.76
C ALA A 559 18.91 -7.30 -26.79
N ARG A 560 17.95 -6.45 -26.36
CA ARG A 560 17.03 -5.79 -27.28
C ARG A 560 17.23 -4.29 -27.31
N THR A 561 18.24 -3.93 -28.06
CA THR A 561 18.70 -2.55 -28.21
C THR A 561 18.45 -2.00 -29.60
N THR A 562 17.65 -2.68 -30.41
CA THR A 562 17.39 -2.25 -31.78
C THR A 562 16.04 -1.55 -31.90
N LEU A 563 16.00 -0.52 -32.74
CA LEU A 563 14.81 0.24 -33.13
C LEU A 563 13.64 -0.62 -33.67
N SER A 564 13.90 -1.89 -33.93
CA SER A 564 12.90 -2.86 -34.41
C SER A 564 12.23 -3.67 -33.30
N ASP A 565 12.50 -3.37 -32.02
CA ASP A 565 11.83 -4.05 -30.92
C ASP A 565 10.35 -3.61 -30.88
N PRO A 566 9.38 -4.54 -31.10
CA PRO A 566 7.96 -4.20 -31.12
C PRO A 566 7.43 -3.71 -29.77
N ASN A 567 8.26 -3.73 -28.72
CA ASN A 567 7.91 -3.24 -27.39
C ASN A 567 8.10 -1.72 -27.26
N PHE A 568 8.73 -1.06 -28.23
CA PHE A 568 8.91 0.39 -28.25
C PHE A 568 8.00 1.05 -29.26
N LEU A 569 7.69 2.32 -29.02
CA LEU A 569 6.86 3.10 -29.93
C LEU A 569 7.60 3.31 -31.27
N PRO A 570 6.91 3.22 -32.41
CA PRO A 570 7.51 3.50 -33.70
C PRO A 570 8.13 4.90 -33.77
N GLY A 571 9.39 5.01 -34.20
CA GLY A 571 10.11 6.26 -34.33
C GLY A 571 10.88 6.73 -33.11
N GLU A 572 10.81 6.01 -32.00
CA GLU A 572 11.56 6.33 -30.78
C GLU A 572 13.01 5.80 -30.90
N GLN A 573 13.99 6.70 -30.86
CA GLN A 573 15.41 6.33 -30.77
C GLN A 573 15.75 6.05 -29.30
N VAL A 574 15.58 4.82 -28.87
CA VAL A 574 15.90 4.39 -27.50
C VAL A 574 17.29 3.76 -27.49
N LEU A 575 18.22 4.38 -26.80
CA LEU A 575 19.55 3.80 -26.58
C LEU A 575 19.47 2.66 -25.55
N LYS A 576 20.46 1.77 -25.55
CA LYS A 576 20.52 0.65 -24.59
C LYS A 576 20.47 1.12 -23.13
N SER A 577 21.13 2.23 -22.81
CA SER A 577 21.10 2.90 -21.53
C SER A 577 19.72 3.41 -21.17
N ASP A 578 18.97 3.91 -22.15
CA ASP A 578 17.61 4.41 -21.97
C ASP A 578 16.65 3.28 -21.63
N ILE A 579 16.84 2.11 -22.24
CA ILE A 579 16.07 0.91 -21.94
C ILE A 579 16.26 0.50 -20.47
N ASP A 580 17.47 0.53 -19.95
CA ASP A 580 17.75 0.20 -18.56
C ASP A 580 17.15 1.23 -17.58
N LEU A 581 17.02 2.48 -17.97
CA LEU A 581 16.36 3.55 -17.23
C LEU A 581 14.82 3.40 -17.23
N TYR A 582 14.24 2.93 -18.34
CA TYR A 582 12.80 2.71 -18.48
C TYR A 582 12.32 1.40 -17.85
N ARG A 583 13.21 0.58 -17.32
CA ARG A 583 12.95 -0.77 -16.79
C ARG A 583 12.81 -0.86 -15.29
N GLY A 584 12.38 0.15 -14.62
CA GLY A 584 11.99 -0.02 -13.22
C GLY A 584 11.05 -1.23 -13.05
N ALA A 585 11.11 -1.90 -11.93
CA ALA A 585 10.34 -3.09 -11.64
C ALA A 585 8.86 -2.95 -12.03
N GLY A 586 8.49 -3.52 -13.17
CA GLY A 586 7.10 -3.63 -13.60
C GLY A 586 6.39 -2.32 -13.95
N GLY A 587 7.05 -1.38 -14.64
CA GLY A 587 6.43 -0.10 -15.07
C GLY A 587 6.18 0.90 -13.95
N SER A 588 6.67 0.63 -12.75
CA SER A 588 6.54 1.52 -11.60
C SER A 588 7.80 2.33 -11.38
N TRP A 589 7.87 3.49 -12.02
CA TRP A 589 9.00 4.42 -11.91
C TRP A 589 9.10 5.07 -10.53
N ALA A 590 7.94 5.32 -9.92
CA ALA A 590 7.82 6.04 -8.66
C ALA A 590 8.00 5.17 -7.41
N VAL A 591 8.11 3.86 -7.58
CA VAL A 591 8.05 2.89 -6.48
C VAL A 591 8.99 3.19 -5.29
N ASN A 592 10.15 3.76 -5.58
CA ASN A 592 11.16 4.06 -4.57
C ASN A 592 11.18 5.53 -4.12
N LEU A 593 10.41 6.43 -4.73
CA LEU A 593 10.51 7.87 -4.42
C LEU A 593 10.20 8.17 -2.95
N SER A 594 9.05 7.73 -2.45
CA SER A 594 8.68 7.87 -1.05
C SER A 594 9.59 7.07 -0.09
N PRO A 595 9.92 5.78 -0.33
CA PRO A 595 10.81 5.03 0.58
C PRO A 595 12.23 5.60 0.67
N LEU A 596 12.80 6.06 -0.42
CA LEU A 596 14.14 6.64 -0.41
C LEU A 596 14.17 8.02 0.22
N SER A 597 13.24 8.89 -0.12
CA SER A 597 13.17 10.22 0.48
C SER A 597 12.71 10.19 1.93
N GLY A 598 11.92 9.19 2.33
CA GLY A 598 11.24 9.14 3.62
C GLY A 598 10.04 10.10 3.72
N PHE A 599 9.59 10.67 2.59
CA PHE A 599 8.42 11.54 2.54
C PHE A 599 7.13 10.74 2.66
N PRO A 600 6.05 11.31 3.21
CA PRO A 600 4.75 10.67 3.27
C PRO A 600 4.14 10.56 1.88
N ALA A 601 3.39 9.50 1.64
CA ALA A 601 2.69 9.29 0.38
C ALA A 601 1.34 8.62 0.59
N ILE A 602 0.34 9.07 -0.17
CA ILE A 602 -0.98 8.45 -0.21
C ILE A 602 -1.33 8.06 -1.65
N VAL A 603 -1.80 6.83 -1.82
CA VAL A 603 -2.28 6.31 -3.10
C VAL A 603 -3.79 6.23 -3.06
N VAL A 604 -4.46 6.74 -4.10
CA VAL A 604 -5.93 6.78 -4.20
C VAL A 604 -6.41 6.26 -5.55
N PRO A 605 -7.60 5.64 -5.63
CA PRO A 605 -8.21 5.22 -6.88
C PRO A 605 -8.37 6.36 -7.88
N ALA A 606 -7.94 6.16 -9.14
CA ALA A 606 -8.00 7.15 -10.20
C ALA A 606 -8.84 6.72 -11.41
N GLY A 607 -9.15 5.46 -11.52
CA GLY A 607 -9.96 4.92 -12.61
C GLY A 607 -9.54 3.52 -13.01
N PHE A 608 -9.93 3.14 -14.22
CA PHE A 608 -9.69 1.81 -14.77
C PHE A 608 -9.18 1.90 -16.20
N THR A 609 -8.35 0.93 -16.57
CA THR A 609 -7.99 0.72 -17.98
C THR A 609 -9.19 0.30 -18.78
N LYS A 610 -9.12 0.49 -20.11
CA LYS A 610 -10.06 -0.06 -21.09
C LYS A 610 -9.44 -1.25 -21.82
N GLU A 611 -8.14 -1.16 -22.02
CA GLU A 611 -7.35 -2.18 -22.70
C GLU A 611 -5.97 -2.29 -22.05
N ILE A 612 -5.32 -3.41 -22.24
CA ILE A 612 -3.98 -3.68 -21.70
C ILE A 612 -3.12 -4.42 -22.72
N TYR A 613 -1.81 -4.32 -22.51
CA TYR A 613 -0.82 -5.16 -23.16
C TYR A 613 -0.05 -5.94 -22.09
N ASP A 614 -0.02 -7.26 -22.25
CA ASP A 614 0.74 -8.14 -21.37
C ASP A 614 2.08 -8.51 -21.98
N ARG A 615 3.12 -8.58 -21.16
CA ARG A 615 4.40 -9.15 -21.55
C ARG A 615 4.38 -10.65 -21.36
N VAL A 616 4.64 -11.38 -22.42
CA VAL A 616 4.76 -12.84 -22.39
C VAL A 616 6.15 -13.27 -22.85
N ALA A 617 6.57 -14.47 -22.47
CA ALA A 617 7.82 -15.04 -22.93
C ALA A 617 7.83 -15.15 -24.47
N ASN A 618 8.95 -14.84 -25.08
CA ASN A 618 9.11 -15.00 -26.51
C ASN A 618 9.55 -16.43 -26.84
N ALA A 619 8.70 -17.19 -27.51
CA ALA A 619 9.00 -18.57 -27.90
C ALA A 619 10.25 -18.70 -28.79
N LYS A 620 10.63 -17.62 -29.51
CA LYS A 620 11.82 -17.58 -30.39
C LYS A 620 13.09 -17.11 -29.71
N ASP A 621 12.97 -16.55 -28.49
CA ASP A 621 14.10 -16.04 -27.70
C ASP A 621 13.82 -16.31 -26.21
N PRO A 622 14.42 -17.34 -25.62
CA PRO A 622 14.16 -17.71 -24.21
C PRO A 622 14.53 -16.62 -23.20
N ASN A 623 15.34 -15.64 -23.62
CA ASN A 623 15.70 -14.48 -22.78
C ASN A 623 14.90 -13.22 -23.11
N GLY A 624 13.93 -13.32 -24.01
CA GLY A 624 13.16 -12.19 -24.50
C GLY A 624 11.67 -12.22 -24.12
N SER A 625 11.02 -11.06 -24.24
CA SER A 625 9.57 -10.92 -24.14
C SER A 625 8.98 -10.22 -25.35
N ILE A 626 7.70 -10.46 -25.57
CA ILE A 626 6.89 -9.71 -26.51
C ILE A 626 5.68 -9.13 -25.79
N LEU A 627 5.17 -8.00 -26.30
CA LEU A 627 3.89 -7.47 -25.88
C LEU A 627 2.77 -8.16 -26.69
N VAL A 628 1.75 -8.63 -25.97
CA VAL A 628 0.53 -9.19 -26.54
C VAL A 628 -0.65 -8.31 -26.13
N GLY A 629 -1.43 -7.90 -27.10
CA GLY A 629 -2.58 -7.01 -26.91
C GLY A 629 -2.85 -6.17 -28.18
N PRO A 630 -3.78 -5.18 -28.13
CA PRO A 630 -4.56 -4.82 -26.94
C PRO A 630 -5.59 -5.88 -26.58
N THR A 631 -5.75 -6.13 -25.28
CA THR A 631 -6.79 -6.98 -24.73
C THR A 631 -7.75 -6.12 -23.90
N PRO A 632 -9.08 -6.14 -24.12
CA PRO A 632 -10.00 -5.40 -23.27
C PRO A 632 -9.91 -5.86 -21.81
N ALA A 633 -9.65 -4.92 -20.89
CA ALA A 633 -9.58 -5.21 -19.46
C ALA A 633 -9.80 -3.95 -18.62
N GLU A 634 -10.68 -4.08 -17.61
CA GLU A 634 -10.90 -3.05 -16.58
C GLU A 634 -10.02 -3.35 -15.37
N LEU A 635 -8.78 -2.86 -15.37
CA LEU A 635 -7.86 -2.99 -14.23
C LEU A 635 -7.66 -1.65 -13.53
N PRO A 636 -7.53 -1.63 -12.19
CA PRO A 636 -7.35 -0.40 -11.43
C PRO A 636 -6.09 0.36 -11.81
N VAL A 637 -6.21 1.69 -11.84
CA VAL A 637 -5.12 2.65 -11.91
C VAL A 637 -5.29 3.64 -10.76
N ASN A 638 -4.22 3.91 -10.04
CA ASN A 638 -4.22 4.81 -8.89
C ASN A 638 -3.20 5.93 -9.06
N MET A 639 -3.54 7.13 -8.54
CA MET A 639 -2.60 8.23 -8.39
C MET A 639 -1.95 8.21 -7.02
N GLU A 640 -0.67 8.57 -6.97
CA GLU A 640 0.09 8.80 -5.76
C GLU A 640 0.31 10.30 -5.54
N PHE A 641 0.07 10.75 -4.32
CA PHE A 641 0.40 12.10 -3.84
C PHE A 641 1.54 11.99 -2.84
N LEU A 642 2.67 12.64 -3.12
CA LEU A 642 3.84 12.70 -2.24
C LEU A 642 3.86 14.08 -1.56
N GLY A 643 3.73 14.11 -0.24
CA GLY A 643 3.66 15.33 0.56
C GLY A 643 5.00 15.76 1.17
N HIS A 644 5.00 16.91 1.83
CA HIS A 644 6.10 17.33 2.67
C HIS A 644 6.27 16.42 3.90
N PRO A 645 7.48 16.25 4.42
CA PRO A 645 7.69 15.48 5.65
C PRO A 645 6.85 16.03 6.81
N PHE A 646 6.11 15.13 7.47
CA PHE A 646 5.22 15.40 8.58
C PHE A 646 4.02 16.31 8.25
N ASP A 647 3.60 16.33 6.99
CA ASP A 647 2.39 17.02 6.52
C ASP A 647 1.35 16.02 5.99
N GLU A 648 1.11 14.96 6.75
CA GLU A 648 0.10 13.94 6.45
C GLU A 648 -1.32 14.53 6.40
N VAL A 649 -1.58 15.58 7.20
CA VAL A 649 -2.85 16.32 7.20
C VAL A 649 -3.20 16.79 5.79
N ASN A 650 -2.26 17.43 5.13
CA ASN A 650 -2.45 17.95 3.78
C ASN A 650 -2.74 16.83 2.77
N LEU A 651 -2.06 15.69 2.89
CA LEU A 651 -2.33 14.53 2.05
C LEU A 651 -3.73 13.96 2.25
N PHE A 652 -4.24 13.91 3.48
CA PHE A 652 -5.61 13.49 3.76
C PHE A 652 -6.64 14.48 3.25
N GLU A 653 -6.37 15.78 3.29
CA GLU A 653 -7.22 16.81 2.69
C GLU A 653 -7.30 16.62 1.17
N ILE A 654 -6.17 16.43 0.49
CA ILE A 654 -6.11 16.21 -0.95
C ILE A 654 -6.84 14.91 -1.32
N ALA A 655 -6.50 13.79 -0.66
CA ALA A 655 -7.07 12.48 -0.95
C ALA A 655 -8.58 12.44 -0.76
N SER A 656 -9.09 12.99 0.36
CA SER A 656 -10.54 12.99 0.64
C SER A 656 -11.31 13.89 -0.33
N ALA A 657 -10.77 15.04 -0.70
CA ALA A 657 -11.40 15.92 -1.69
C ALA A 657 -11.47 15.27 -3.07
N TYR A 658 -10.38 14.62 -3.47
CA TYR A 658 -10.31 13.88 -4.73
C TYR A 658 -11.30 12.71 -4.75
N GLU A 659 -11.30 11.87 -3.72
CA GLU A 659 -12.21 10.73 -3.56
C GLU A 659 -13.69 11.17 -3.61
N ALA A 660 -14.04 12.20 -2.83
CA ALA A 660 -15.40 12.72 -2.78
C ALA A 660 -15.89 13.27 -4.14
N GLY A 661 -15.00 13.89 -4.91
CA GLY A 661 -15.32 14.53 -6.19
C GLY A 661 -15.28 13.60 -7.40
N THR A 662 -14.65 12.43 -7.29
CA THR A 662 -14.45 11.52 -8.44
C THR A 662 -15.15 10.17 -8.27
N LYS A 663 -15.15 9.62 -7.05
CA LYS A 663 -15.76 8.30 -6.73
C LYS A 663 -15.24 7.17 -7.61
N HIS A 664 -13.93 7.16 -7.88
CA HIS A 664 -13.30 6.15 -8.75
C HIS A 664 -13.19 4.76 -8.11
N ARG A 665 -13.39 4.64 -6.78
CA ARG A 665 -13.52 3.34 -6.13
C ARG A 665 -14.76 2.62 -6.65
N ARG A 666 -14.59 1.36 -7.09
CA ARG A 666 -15.67 0.43 -7.45
C ARG A 666 -15.38 -0.92 -6.78
N PRO A 667 -16.36 -1.60 -6.16
CA PRO A 667 -16.16 -2.96 -5.65
C PRO A 667 -15.88 -3.93 -6.80
N PRO A 668 -15.09 -5.01 -6.58
CA PRO A 668 -14.85 -6.02 -7.59
C PRO A 668 -16.11 -6.86 -7.82
N LYS A 669 -16.49 -7.06 -9.09
CA LYS A 669 -17.78 -7.68 -9.48
C LYS A 669 -18.00 -9.10 -8.95
N GLY A 670 -16.94 -9.88 -8.72
CA GLY A 670 -17.02 -11.28 -8.29
C GLY A 670 -17.18 -11.48 -6.78
N PHE A 671 -17.25 -10.41 -5.98
CA PHE A 671 -17.17 -10.43 -4.51
C PHE A 671 -18.30 -9.64 -3.84
N GLY A 672 -19.48 -9.68 -4.46
CA GLY A 672 -20.68 -8.98 -3.98
C GLY A 672 -21.24 -9.49 -2.64
N PRO A 673 -22.37 -8.95 -2.18
CA PRO A 673 -23.01 -9.37 -0.94
C PRO A 673 -23.40 -10.85 -0.94
N LEU A 674 -23.24 -11.50 0.19
CA LEU A 674 -23.74 -12.87 0.37
C LEU A 674 -25.25 -12.85 0.70
N LYS A 675 -25.93 -13.97 0.40
CA LYS A 675 -27.35 -14.10 0.72
C LYS A 675 -27.61 -13.88 2.23
N GLY A 676 -28.43 -12.90 2.55
CA GLY A 676 -28.78 -12.52 3.93
C GLY A 676 -27.78 -11.59 4.61
N GLU A 677 -26.84 -11.02 3.89
CA GLU A 677 -26.07 -9.86 4.39
C GLU A 677 -26.98 -8.62 4.46
N PRO A 678 -26.80 -7.79 5.50
CA PRO A 678 -27.55 -6.56 5.62
C PRO A 678 -27.12 -5.51 4.58
#